data_de365570f3cdbb1527fd8848fd8b8c2d
#
_entry.id   de365570f3cdbb1527fd8848fd8b8c2d
#
_cell.length_a   1.000
_cell.length_b   1.000
_cell.length_c   1.000
_cell.angle_alpha   90.00
_cell.angle_beta   90.00
_cell.angle_gamma   90.00
#
_symmetry.space_group_name_H-M   'P 1'
#
loop_
_entity.id
_entity.type
_entity.pdbx_description
1 polymer ?
#
loop_
_entity_poly.entity_id
_entity_poly.type
_entity_poly.pdbx_seq_one_letter_code
_entity_poly.pdbx_strand_id
1 'polypeptide(L)'
;MSRTRHPSLAHWGAFTAVVEDGRVVDCEPFGADRAPSAMLGSIAEMLHSLLRIQRPSVRKGWLAGNRDREGDEYVEVSWDHALDLVAGELARVREQSGPAGIFGGSYGWSSAGRVHHARSLIRRFLFQGGGCVDQVGNYSWGAAQFLLPHVIGTTSPVSGDVTDWESVLGHTRIIVAFGGIPVKNSQVTSGGAGLHNLPGWLARAQAAGIRLVVVSPTRADIPEGVAADWIPVRPNTDTALMLGMAHTLLSENRYDRAFLDTHCVGFDAWAAYLTGATDGQPKDACWAAGITGVPAETIAALARNVANQRSLLTAAWSLQRAQHGEQPYWAVIGLAALAGQIGLPGGGFAFGHASLNGIGQPRRQVPGPEVPVPRNPAQLAIPVARITDMLLAPGAEYEFNGARHHYPDVKLIYWAGGNPFHHHQDQNRFRQAWRKPETVIVHESWWTPLARRADIVLPATTSLERCDVGGSTRDPYVFAMHRAVAPQGEARNDFDIFADLARRAGFHDAFTAGRDEMGWCRHVYEGMRAGCADKGVTLPPFDEFWARGHAELPPPESQYVLFEAFRRDPSAHPLRTPSGKIELHSQVVAGFGYADCPGHPVWLAPSEWLGAKAADQWPLHLLTNQPRHRLHSQLDPAALSRAGKIQGCEPIAMHPDDAAARQIRDGDRVRVFNGRGACLAGVKLDTGLMPGVVVMATGAWSDPDGDLDRHGNPNTLTADIGTSRLAQGPSAQTALVQVERDL
;
A
#
# COMPACT_ATOMS: atom_id res chain seq x y z
N MET A 1 10.81 38.52 -18.03
CA MET A 1 10.39 37.16 -17.72
C MET A 1 9.69 37.18 -16.35
N SER A 2 8.43 36.85 -16.31
CA SER A 2 7.70 36.80 -15.04
C SER A 2 8.02 35.48 -14.34
N ARG A 3 8.62 35.56 -13.15
CA ARG A 3 8.89 34.38 -12.30
C ARG A 3 7.93 34.41 -11.11
N THR A 4 7.12 33.35 -10.96
CA THR A 4 6.17 33.21 -9.85
C THR A 4 6.43 31.93 -9.09
N ARG A 5 5.92 31.85 -7.85
CA ARG A 5 6.16 30.75 -6.91
C ARG A 5 4.83 30.29 -6.32
N HIS A 6 4.55 29.00 -6.40
CA HIS A 6 3.27 28.43 -6.01
C HIS A 6 3.47 27.24 -5.06
N PRO A 7 2.99 27.28 -3.81
CA PRO A 7 3.06 26.15 -2.92
C PRO A 7 2.19 25.01 -3.44
N SER A 8 2.69 23.79 -3.29
CA SER A 8 1.98 22.58 -3.67
C SER A 8 2.45 21.37 -2.86
N LEU A 9 1.81 20.22 -3.09
CA LEU A 9 2.07 18.99 -2.36
C LEU A 9 1.97 17.79 -3.29
N ALA A 10 2.94 16.89 -3.17
CA ALA A 10 2.92 15.55 -3.76
C ALA A 10 2.94 14.49 -2.64
N HIS A 11 2.64 13.24 -2.99
CA HIS A 11 2.76 12.13 -2.03
C HIS A 11 4.18 11.95 -1.49
N TRP A 12 5.19 12.41 -2.23
CA TRP A 12 6.61 12.30 -1.93
C TRP A 12 7.26 13.63 -1.50
N GLY A 13 6.48 14.64 -1.18
CA GLY A 13 7.00 15.87 -0.59
C GLY A 13 6.16 17.10 -0.87
N ALA A 14 6.18 18.04 0.07
CA ALA A 14 5.72 19.40 -0.14
C ALA A 14 6.81 20.22 -0.86
N PHE A 15 6.39 21.13 -1.72
CA PHE A 15 7.30 21.89 -2.56
C PHE A 15 6.70 23.24 -2.99
N THR A 16 7.56 24.10 -3.52
CA THR A 16 7.16 25.32 -4.22
C THR A 16 7.47 25.15 -5.70
N ALA A 17 6.44 25.16 -6.54
CA ALA A 17 6.60 25.18 -7.98
C ALA A 17 7.09 26.57 -8.43
N VAL A 18 8.18 26.59 -9.18
CA VAL A 18 8.73 27.80 -9.80
C VAL A 18 8.28 27.85 -11.24
N VAL A 19 7.58 28.92 -11.60
CA VAL A 19 7.01 29.11 -12.93
C VAL A 19 7.70 30.29 -13.62
N GLU A 20 8.19 30.06 -14.82
CA GLU A 20 8.75 31.09 -15.70
C GLU A 20 7.98 31.06 -17.03
N ASP A 21 7.43 32.21 -17.41
CA ASP A 21 6.68 32.41 -18.68
C ASP A 21 5.60 31.30 -18.88
N GLY A 22 4.88 30.96 -17.82
CA GLY A 22 3.78 29.97 -17.84
C GLY A 22 4.22 28.50 -17.83
N ARG A 23 5.50 28.20 -17.65
CA ARG A 23 6.03 26.83 -17.53
C ARG A 23 6.63 26.58 -16.16
N VAL A 24 6.35 25.43 -15.59
CA VAL A 24 7.04 24.97 -14.37
C VAL A 24 8.46 24.56 -14.76
N VAL A 25 9.46 25.26 -14.18
CA VAL A 25 10.88 25.03 -14.45
C VAL A 25 11.58 24.31 -13.29
N ASP A 26 11.05 24.41 -12.07
CA ASP A 26 11.60 23.76 -10.89
C ASP A 26 10.53 23.47 -9.84
N CYS A 27 10.82 22.51 -8.95
CA CYS A 27 10.03 22.16 -7.78
C CYS A 27 10.95 22.21 -6.55
N GLU A 28 11.05 23.36 -5.90
CA GLU A 28 11.89 23.55 -4.73
C GLU A 28 11.28 22.86 -3.50
N PRO A 29 12.03 22.00 -2.78
CA PRO A 29 11.52 21.33 -1.60
C PRO A 29 11.03 22.29 -0.51
N PHE A 30 10.09 21.83 0.32
CA PHE A 30 9.64 22.60 1.48
C PHE A 30 10.79 22.84 2.45
N GLY A 31 10.99 24.11 2.85
CA GLY A 31 12.19 24.54 3.59
C GLY A 31 12.38 23.90 4.97
N ALA A 32 11.31 23.36 5.58
CA ALA A 32 11.41 22.64 6.85
C ALA A 32 11.81 21.16 6.70
N ASP A 33 11.69 20.59 5.49
CA ASP A 33 12.05 19.21 5.22
C ASP A 33 13.57 19.06 5.08
N ARG A 34 14.19 18.26 5.95
CA ARG A 34 15.65 18.05 5.99
C ARG A 34 16.14 16.88 5.11
N ALA A 35 15.22 16.07 4.60
CA ALA A 35 15.55 14.90 3.78
C ALA A 35 14.57 14.74 2.61
N PRO A 36 14.36 15.78 1.78
CA PRO A 36 13.35 15.80 0.73
C PRO A 36 13.61 14.70 -0.30
N SER A 37 12.52 14.15 -0.83
CA SER A 37 12.60 13.10 -1.85
C SER A 37 13.11 13.65 -3.19
N ALA A 38 14.05 12.94 -3.82
CA ALA A 38 14.54 13.26 -5.15
C ALA A 38 13.44 13.18 -6.25
N MET A 39 12.32 12.50 -5.98
CA MET A 39 11.19 12.41 -6.89
C MET A 39 10.55 13.79 -7.20
N LEU A 40 10.75 14.80 -6.35
CA LEU A 40 10.28 16.17 -6.62
C LEU A 40 10.79 16.72 -7.96
N GLY A 41 12.04 16.43 -8.31
CA GLY A 41 12.64 16.85 -9.59
C GLY A 41 11.96 16.28 -10.84
N SER A 42 11.16 15.21 -10.71
CA SER A 42 10.44 14.62 -11.84
C SER A 42 9.09 15.27 -12.15
N ILE A 43 8.57 16.14 -11.27
CA ILE A 43 7.22 16.71 -11.40
C ILE A 43 7.10 17.60 -12.63
N ALA A 44 8.04 18.52 -12.83
CA ALA A 44 8.04 19.45 -13.98
C ALA A 44 8.15 18.70 -15.32
N GLU A 45 9.04 17.68 -15.39
CA GLU A 45 9.18 16.82 -16.58
C GLU A 45 7.88 16.12 -16.92
N MET A 46 7.22 15.50 -15.93
CA MET A 46 5.98 14.76 -16.16
C MET A 46 4.81 15.68 -16.51
N LEU A 47 4.72 16.86 -15.91
CA LEU A 47 3.71 17.85 -16.26
C LEU A 47 3.76 18.23 -17.75
N HIS A 48 4.96 18.41 -18.30
CA HIS A 48 5.18 18.81 -19.70
C HIS A 48 5.50 17.63 -20.63
N SER A 49 5.26 16.40 -20.19
CA SER A 49 5.53 15.19 -20.98
C SER A 49 4.64 15.09 -22.22
N LEU A 50 5.21 14.56 -23.31
CA LEU A 50 4.45 14.21 -24.53
C LEU A 50 3.43 13.09 -24.30
N LEU A 51 3.49 12.40 -23.16
CA LEU A 51 2.51 11.39 -22.76
C LEU A 51 1.22 12.00 -22.20
N ARG A 52 1.13 13.34 -22.02
CA ARG A 52 -0.08 14.00 -21.54
C ARG A 52 -1.26 13.78 -22.49
N ILE A 53 -2.39 13.40 -21.95
CA ILE A 53 -3.64 13.31 -22.70
C ILE A 53 -4.15 14.74 -22.89
N GLN A 54 -4.29 15.17 -24.15
CA GLN A 54 -4.60 16.56 -24.51
C GLN A 54 -6.09 16.80 -24.64
N ARG A 55 -6.86 15.78 -25.07
CA ARG A 55 -8.30 15.90 -25.36
C ARG A 55 -9.02 14.62 -24.96
N PRO A 56 -10.35 14.70 -24.68
CA PRO A 56 -11.17 13.50 -24.53
C PRO A 56 -11.03 12.60 -25.75
N SER A 57 -10.87 11.31 -25.51
CA SER A 57 -10.54 10.35 -26.56
C SER A 57 -11.40 9.10 -26.45
N VAL A 58 -11.90 8.59 -27.57
CA VAL A 58 -12.73 7.39 -27.66
C VAL A 58 -12.02 6.35 -28.52
N ARG A 59 -11.97 5.11 -28.05
CA ARG A 59 -11.34 3.99 -28.76
C ARG A 59 -12.14 3.61 -30.00
N LYS A 60 -11.49 3.53 -31.17
CA LYS A 60 -12.14 3.18 -32.45
C LYS A 60 -12.82 1.83 -32.41
N GLY A 61 -12.16 0.82 -31.83
CA GLY A 61 -12.73 -0.51 -31.70
C GLY A 61 -14.00 -0.54 -30.87
N TRP A 62 -14.11 0.26 -29.80
CA TRP A 62 -15.35 0.35 -29.02
C TRP A 62 -16.52 0.88 -29.85
N LEU A 63 -16.29 1.92 -30.64
CA LEU A 63 -17.30 2.43 -31.59
C LEU A 63 -17.75 1.38 -32.61
N ALA A 64 -16.89 0.41 -32.93
CA ALA A 64 -17.17 -0.72 -33.81
C ALA A 64 -17.68 -1.98 -33.06
N GLY A 65 -17.91 -1.93 -31.75
CA GLY A 65 -18.38 -3.06 -30.94
C GLY A 65 -17.29 -4.07 -30.55
N ASN A 66 -16.01 -3.75 -30.79
CA ASN A 66 -14.88 -4.62 -30.41
C ASN A 66 -14.47 -4.41 -28.96
N ARG A 67 -14.35 -5.48 -28.17
CA ARG A 67 -13.92 -5.47 -26.75
C ARG A 67 -12.43 -5.76 -26.55
N ASP A 68 -11.69 -6.07 -27.60
CA ASP A 68 -10.22 -6.18 -27.49
C ASP A 68 -9.61 -4.79 -27.41
N ARG A 69 -8.97 -4.51 -26.28
CA ARG A 69 -8.40 -3.19 -25.93
C ARG A 69 -6.89 -3.13 -26.10
N GLU A 70 -6.28 -4.13 -26.71
CA GLU A 70 -4.83 -4.15 -26.94
C GLU A 70 -4.47 -3.49 -28.26
N GLY A 71 -3.62 -2.46 -28.23
CA GLY A 71 -3.04 -1.84 -29.42
C GLY A 71 -4.00 -1.06 -30.33
N ASP A 72 -5.17 -0.67 -29.84
CA ASP A 72 -6.17 0.02 -30.62
C ASP A 72 -5.90 1.53 -30.74
N GLU A 73 -6.53 2.18 -31.70
CA GLU A 73 -6.42 3.62 -31.96
C GLU A 73 -7.56 4.39 -31.28
N TYR A 74 -7.28 5.67 -31.01
CA TYR A 74 -8.24 6.60 -30.38
C TYR A 74 -8.60 7.73 -31.35
N VAL A 75 -9.84 8.22 -31.20
CA VAL A 75 -10.35 9.42 -31.86
C VAL A 75 -10.57 10.49 -30.80
N GLU A 76 -9.97 11.64 -30.98
CA GLU A 76 -10.24 12.80 -30.14
C GLU A 76 -11.65 13.33 -30.42
N VAL A 77 -12.38 13.68 -29.35
CA VAL A 77 -13.75 14.17 -29.43
C VAL A 77 -13.93 15.41 -28.55
N SER A 78 -15.01 16.13 -28.73
CA SER A 78 -15.35 17.24 -27.82
C SER A 78 -15.73 16.72 -26.43
N TRP A 79 -15.58 17.58 -25.41
CA TRP A 79 -16.02 17.27 -24.07
C TRP A 79 -17.50 16.92 -23.98
N ASP A 80 -18.37 17.69 -24.65
CA ASP A 80 -19.82 17.42 -24.62
C ASP A 80 -20.12 16.04 -25.17
N HIS A 81 -19.49 15.66 -26.31
CA HIS A 81 -19.69 14.33 -26.87
C HIS A 81 -19.17 13.21 -25.96
N ALA A 82 -17.98 13.39 -25.36
CA ALA A 82 -17.43 12.40 -24.43
C ALA A 82 -18.32 12.23 -23.18
N LEU A 83 -18.79 13.34 -22.60
CA LEU A 83 -19.63 13.31 -21.41
C LEU A 83 -21.03 12.73 -21.71
N ASP A 84 -21.57 12.97 -22.91
CA ASP A 84 -22.83 12.37 -23.36
C ASP A 84 -22.70 10.85 -23.52
N LEU A 85 -21.58 10.37 -24.09
CA LEU A 85 -21.27 8.93 -24.17
C LEU A 85 -21.16 8.30 -22.78
N VAL A 86 -20.42 8.92 -21.86
CA VAL A 86 -20.27 8.42 -20.48
C VAL A 86 -21.62 8.38 -19.75
N ALA A 87 -22.40 9.47 -19.82
CA ALA A 87 -23.71 9.54 -19.18
C ALA A 87 -24.69 8.51 -19.77
N GLY A 88 -24.66 8.34 -21.11
CA GLY A 88 -25.48 7.36 -21.81
C GLY A 88 -25.14 5.91 -21.41
N GLU A 89 -23.85 5.56 -21.34
CA GLU A 89 -23.41 4.23 -20.93
C GLU A 89 -23.74 3.93 -19.45
N LEU A 90 -23.54 4.90 -18.55
CA LEU A 90 -23.92 4.76 -17.16
C LEU A 90 -25.44 4.55 -17.00
N ALA A 91 -26.26 5.32 -17.72
CA ALA A 91 -27.70 5.16 -17.71
C ALA A 91 -28.14 3.80 -18.27
N ARG A 92 -27.59 3.41 -19.43
CA ARG A 92 -27.88 2.14 -20.10
C ARG A 92 -27.58 0.93 -19.19
N VAL A 93 -26.37 0.88 -18.64
CA VAL A 93 -25.97 -0.24 -17.79
C VAL A 93 -26.76 -0.27 -16.48
N ARG A 94 -27.06 0.90 -15.91
CA ARG A 94 -27.89 0.99 -14.70
C ARG A 94 -29.33 0.51 -14.95
N GLU A 95 -29.91 0.81 -16.10
CA GLU A 95 -31.24 0.33 -16.47
C GLU A 95 -31.27 -1.18 -16.71
N GLN A 96 -30.25 -1.73 -17.38
CA GLN A 96 -30.21 -3.13 -17.77
C GLN A 96 -29.74 -4.08 -16.65
N SER A 97 -28.81 -3.65 -15.80
CA SER A 97 -28.09 -4.51 -14.83
C SER A 97 -28.10 -3.93 -13.41
N GLY A 98 -28.72 -2.79 -13.20
CA GLY A 98 -28.70 -2.11 -11.90
C GLY A 98 -27.29 -1.67 -11.49
N PRO A 99 -27.10 -1.29 -10.20
CA PRO A 99 -25.82 -0.86 -9.67
C PRO A 99 -24.75 -1.99 -9.67
N ALA A 100 -25.16 -3.26 -9.70
CA ALA A 100 -24.26 -4.42 -9.78
C ALA A 100 -23.53 -4.52 -11.14
N GLY A 101 -24.06 -3.92 -12.21
CA GLY A 101 -23.41 -3.86 -13.51
C GLY A 101 -22.29 -2.83 -13.61
N ILE A 102 -22.12 -1.95 -12.62
CA ILE A 102 -21.15 -0.86 -12.63
C ILE A 102 -20.09 -1.09 -11.55
N PHE A 103 -18.81 -1.17 -11.92
CA PHE A 103 -17.68 -1.22 -10.99
C PHE A 103 -16.97 0.13 -10.90
N GLY A 104 -16.92 0.70 -9.69
CA GLY A 104 -16.21 1.95 -9.39
C GLY A 104 -14.78 1.69 -8.94
N GLY A 105 -13.80 1.83 -9.85
CA GLY A 105 -12.39 1.56 -9.59
C GLY A 105 -11.57 2.80 -9.27
N SER A 106 -10.67 2.71 -8.32
CA SER A 106 -9.66 3.74 -8.02
C SER A 106 -8.66 3.25 -6.98
N TYR A 107 -7.48 3.91 -6.96
CA TYR A 107 -6.52 3.76 -5.87
C TYR A 107 -6.23 5.10 -5.18
N GLY A 108 -5.86 5.04 -3.88
CA GLY A 108 -5.72 6.22 -3.02
C GLY A 108 -4.51 7.13 -3.27
N TRP A 109 -3.65 6.79 -4.24
CA TRP A 109 -2.42 7.53 -4.55
C TRP A 109 -2.54 8.43 -5.80
N SER A 110 -3.75 8.79 -6.19
CA SER A 110 -4.01 9.61 -7.37
C SER A 110 -3.76 11.11 -7.14
N SER A 111 -4.00 11.60 -5.93
CA SER A 111 -3.74 13.00 -5.54
C SER A 111 -3.39 13.12 -4.07
N ALA A 112 -2.42 13.97 -3.72
CA ALA A 112 -2.16 14.37 -2.35
C ALA A 112 -3.24 15.32 -1.82
N GLY A 113 -3.84 16.14 -2.70
CA GLY A 113 -4.98 17.00 -2.39
C GLY A 113 -6.26 16.21 -2.11
N ARG A 114 -7.22 16.86 -1.45
CA ARG A 114 -8.45 16.24 -0.98
C ARG A 114 -9.68 16.58 -1.80
N VAL A 115 -9.76 17.81 -2.35
CA VAL A 115 -10.89 18.23 -3.19
C VAL A 115 -10.91 17.44 -4.50
N HIS A 116 -9.73 17.22 -5.10
CA HIS A 116 -9.58 16.43 -6.32
C HIS A 116 -9.04 15.03 -6.08
N HIS A 117 -9.33 14.44 -4.91
CA HIS A 117 -8.97 13.05 -4.64
C HIS A 117 -9.89 12.12 -5.42
N ALA A 118 -9.40 11.59 -6.53
CA ALA A 118 -10.20 10.85 -7.52
C ALA A 118 -11.01 9.70 -6.88
N ARG A 119 -10.42 8.95 -5.92
CA ARG A 119 -11.16 7.88 -5.22
C ARG A 119 -12.36 8.38 -4.42
N SER A 120 -12.24 9.52 -3.75
CA SER A 120 -13.36 10.11 -3.01
C SER A 120 -14.42 10.65 -3.96
N LEU A 121 -14.00 11.29 -5.06
CA LEU A 121 -14.91 11.89 -6.03
C LEU A 121 -15.70 10.84 -6.82
N ILE A 122 -15.06 9.78 -7.32
CA ILE A 122 -15.77 8.72 -8.04
C ILE A 122 -16.78 8.00 -7.14
N ARG A 123 -16.41 7.73 -5.87
CA ARG A 123 -17.34 7.16 -4.89
C ARG A 123 -18.52 8.11 -4.62
N ARG A 124 -18.21 9.40 -4.37
CA ARG A 124 -19.25 10.41 -4.15
C ARG A 124 -20.22 10.47 -5.33
N PHE A 125 -19.70 10.48 -6.56
CA PHE A 125 -20.50 10.51 -7.78
C PHE A 125 -21.36 9.25 -7.96
N LEU A 126 -20.74 8.06 -7.92
CA LEU A 126 -21.45 6.81 -8.15
C LEU A 126 -22.44 6.48 -7.04
N PHE A 127 -22.11 6.79 -5.77
CA PHE A 127 -23.01 6.51 -4.64
C PHE A 127 -24.23 7.44 -4.63
N GLN A 128 -24.06 8.70 -4.96
CA GLN A 128 -25.19 9.63 -5.14
C GLN A 128 -26.03 9.30 -6.36
N GLY A 129 -25.39 8.80 -7.42
CA GLY A 129 -26.05 8.36 -8.65
C GLY A 129 -26.73 7.00 -8.55
N GLY A 130 -26.91 6.38 -7.37
CA GLY A 130 -27.64 5.12 -7.18
C GLY A 130 -26.78 3.91 -6.85
N GLY A 131 -25.49 4.10 -6.62
CA GLY A 131 -24.57 3.04 -6.18
C GLY A 131 -23.83 2.30 -7.30
N CYS A 132 -22.91 1.47 -6.89
CA CYS A 132 -22.09 0.60 -7.75
C CYS A 132 -21.48 -0.54 -6.92
N VAL A 133 -20.74 -1.44 -7.58
CA VAL A 133 -19.81 -2.33 -6.93
C VAL A 133 -18.55 -1.54 -6.54
N ASP A 134 -18.27 -1.45 -5.25
CA ASP A 134 -17.11 -0.76 -4.67
C ASP A 134 -15.95 -1.74 -4.37
N GLN A 135 -14.83 -1.22 -3.94
CA GLN A 135 -13.66 -1.97 -3.49
C GLN A 135 -13.55 -1.91 -1.96
N VAL A 136 -13.36 -3.08 -1.32
CA VAL A 136 -13.05 -3.21 0.10
C VAL A 136 -11.63 -3.75 0.29
N GLY A 137 -10.98 -3.32 1.37
CA GLY A 137 -9.56 -3.62 1.59
C GLY A 137 -8.63 -2.67 0.84
N ASN A 138 -7.35 -3.03 0.82
CA ASN A 138 -6.31 -2.29 0.10
C ASN A 138 -5.12 -3.20 -0.22
N TYR A 139 -4.28 -2.79 -1.18
CA TYR A 139 -3.08 -3.55 -1.56
C TYR A 139 -1.92 -3.42 -0.56
N SER A 140 -1.94 -2.44 0.35
CA SER A 140 -0.83 -2.17 1.25
C SER A 140 -0.83 -3.06 2.49
N TRP A 141 -2.02 -3.17 3.14
CA TRP A 141 -2.19 -3.87 4.43
C TRP A 141 -3.56 -4.55 4.55
N GLY A 142 -4.05 -5.11 3.43
CA GLY A 142 -5.37 -5.75 3.35
C GLY A 142 -5.55 -6.94 4.30
N ALA A 143 -4.53 -7.79 4.49
CA ALA A 143 -4.62 -8.93 5.42
C ALA A 143 -4.82 -8.45 6.86
N ALA A 144 -4.02 -7.51 7.34
CA ALA A 144 -4.16 -6.95 8.68
C ALA A 144 -5.48 -6.19 8.87
N GLN A 145 -6.03 -5.59 7.82
CA GLN A 145 -7.30 -4.87 7.91
C GLN A 145 -8.45 -5.75 8.40
N PHE A 146 -8.45 -7.01 8.01
CA PHE A 146 -9.50 -7.97 8.40
C PHE A 146 -9.09 -8.85 9.57
N LEU A 147 -7.81 -9.08 9.82
CA LEU A 147 -7.33 -9.84 10.97
C LEU A 147 -7.40 -9.04 12.29
N LEU A 148 -6.84 -7.82 12.31
CA LEU A 148 -6.62 -7.08 13.56
C LEU A 148 -7.89 -6.75 14.35
N PRO A 149 -9.07 -6.50 13.73
CA PRO A 149 -10.32 -6.37 14.46
C PRO A 149 -10.67 -7.60 15.32
N HIS A 150 -10.30 -8.81 14.87
CA HIS A 150 -10.54 -10.06 15.60
C HIS A 150 -9.48 -10.36 16.67
N VAL A 151 -8.31 -9.71 16.60
CA VAL A 151 -7.17 -9.97 17.50
C VAL A 151 -7.02 -8.89 18.58
N ILE A 152 -7.13 -7.61 18.18
CA ILE A 152 -6.90 -6.45 19.04
C ILE A 152 -8.03 -5.40 18.95
N GLY A 153 -9.13 -5.71 18.25
CA GLY A 153 -10.32 -4.86 18.17
C GLY A 153 -10.17 -3.59 17.35
N THR A 154 -9.04 -3.38 16.64
CA THR A 154 -8.78 -2.15 15.87
C THR A 154 -7.75 -2.37 14.77
N THR A 155 -7.85 -1.57 13.70
CA THR A 155 -6.84 -1.48 12.63
C THR A 155 -5.86 -0.33 12.83
N SER A 156 -6.01 0.48 13.90
CA SER A 156 -5.21 1.69 14.08
C SER A 156 -3.69 1.46 14.08
N PRO A 157 -3.15 0.38 14.66
CA PRO A 157 -1.71 0.14 14.64
C PRO A 157 -1.12 -0.06 13.25
N VAL A 158 -1.85 -0.69 12.31
CA VAL A 158 -1.38 -0.85 10.93
C VAL A 158 -1.62 0.39 10.09
N SER A 159 -2.55 1.25 10.48
CA SER A 159 -2.79 2.53 9.81
C SER A 159 -1.89 3.68 10.31
N GLY A 160 -1.04 3.43 11.33
CA GLY A 160 0.02 4.34 11.77
C GLY A 160 -0.02 4.79 13.24
N ASP A 161 -0.98 4.31 14.04
CA ASP A 161 -1.01 4.57 15.48
C ASP A 161 -0.15 3.55 16.23
N VAL A 162 1.14 3.81 16.26
CA VAL A 162 2.15 2.98 16.95
C VAL A 162 2.86 3.84 18.00
N THR A 163 3.50 3.18 18.97
CA THR A 163 4.35 3.88 19.96
C THR A 163 5.31 4.83 19.25
N ASP A 164 5.35 6.09 19.65
CA ASP A 164 6.10 7.13 18.97
C ASP A 164 7.62 7.03 19.18
N TRP A 165 8.38 7.66 18.27
CA TRP A 165 9.83 7.63 18.29
C TRP A 165 10.44 8.27 19.55
N GLU A 166 9.79 9.25 20.18
CA GLU A 166 10.31 9.83 21.43
C GLU A 166 10.22 8.82 22.58
N SER A 167 9.12 8.05 22.65
CA SER A 167 9.00 6.94 23.61
C SER A 167 10.01 5.82 23.30
N VAL A 168 10.20 5.50 22.01
CA VAL A 168 11.21 4.53 21.57
C VAL A 168 12.61 4.95 21.99
N LEU A 169 13.01 6.19 21.72
CA LEU A 169 14.33 6.71 22.07
C LEU A 169 14.59 6.72 23.58
N GLY A 170 13.54 7.03 24.37
CA GLY A 170 13.68 7.11 25.84
C GLY A 170 13.81 5.73 26.51
N HIS A 171 13.26 4.67 25.93
CA HIS A 171 13.06 3.44 26.68
C HIS A 171 13.54 2.17 25.97
N THR A 172 13.51 2.09 24.65
CA THR A 172 13.85 0.87 23.90
C THR A 172 15.34 0.51 24.01
N ARG A 173 15.66 -0.78 24.01
CA ARG A 173 17.02 -1.30 23.96
C ARG A 173 17.29 -2.11 22.69
N ILE A 174 16.24 -2.76 22.15
CA ILE A 174 16.33 -3.52 20.92
C ILE A 174 15.08 -3.30 20.06
N ILE A 175 15.30 -3.03 18.78
CA ILE A 175 14.25 -3.06 17.74
C ILE A 175 14.50 -4.29 16.88
N VAL A 176 13.50 -5.16 16.73
CA VAL A 176 13.53 -6.27 15.77
C VAL A 176 12.60 -5.94 14.63
N ALA A 177 13.15 -5.75 13.44
CA ALA A 177 12.42 -5.34 12.23
C ALA A 177 12.26 -6.53 11.27
N PHE A 178 11.11 -7.19 11.32
CA PHE A 178 10.73 -8.25 10.39
C PHE A 178 10.29 -7.64 9.04
N GLY A 179 10.96 -8.05 7.96
CA GLY A 179 10.78 -7.48 6.63
C GLY A 179 11.49 -6.14 6.41
N GLY A 180 12.40 -5.76 7.34
CA GLY A 180 13.26 -4.60 7.19
C GLY A 180 12.66 -3.25 7.59
N ILE A 181 13.50 -2.21 7.49
CA ILE A 181 13.16 -0.81 7.81
C ILE A 181 13.78 0.17 6.79
N PRO A 182 13.66 -0.06 5.47
CA PRO A 182 14.35 0.73 4.44
C PRO A 182 13.79 2.15 4.33
N VAL A 183 14.64 3.17 4.37
CA VAL A 183 14.26 4.59 4.28
C VAL A 183 13.52 4.91 2.97
N LYS A 184 13.84 4.21 1.86
CA LYS A 184 13.24 4.46 0.54
C LYS A 184 11.70 4.41 0.53
N ASN A 185 11.08 3.58 1.36
CA ASN A 185 9.61 3.46 1.41
C ASN A 185 8.97 4.59 2.24
N SER A 186 9.74 5.19 3.16
CA SER A 186 9.27 6.32 3.97
C SER A 186 9.36 7.67 3.26
N GLN A 187 9.71 7.69 1.97
CA GLN A 187 9.69 8.92 1.17
C GLN A 187 8.27 9.35 0.77
N VAL A 188 7.25 8.53 1.04
CA VAL A 188 5.89 8.76 0.54
C VAL A 188 4.86 8.58 1.64
N THR A 189 3.77 9.36 1.56
CA THR A 189 2.55 9.11 2.33
C THR A 189 1.31 9.53 1.57
N SER A 190 0.21 8.81 1.77
CA SER A 190 -1.09 9.19 1.25
C SER A 190 -1.54 10.51 1.88
N GLY A 191 -1.87 11.50 1.05
CA GLY A 191 -2.20 12.86 1.50
C GLY A 191 -1.02 13.81 1.54
N GLY A 192 0.18 13.35 1.15
CA GLY A 192 1.39 14.16 1.03
C GLY A 192 2.27 14.18 2.28
N ALA A 193 3.57 14.34 2.05
CA ALA A 193 4.60 14.43 3.07
C ALA A 193 5.09 15.88 3.20
N GLY A 194 4.98 16.48 4.38
CA GLY A 194 5.63 17.76 4.69
C GLY A 194 7.07 17.55 5.15
N LEU A 195 7.31 16.51 5.95
CA LEU A 195 8.61 16.20 6.54
C LEU A 195 9.00 14.74 6.34
N HIS A 196 10.27 14.49 6.00
CA HIS A 196 10.87 13.15 5.93
C HIS A 196 11.81 12.94 7.12
N ASN A 197 11.26 12.53 8.28
CA ASN A 197 11.99 12.50 9.55
C ASN A 197 12.63 11.15 9.90
N LEU A 198 12.30 10.05 9.20
CA LEU A 198 12.81 8.72 9.55
C LEU A 198 14.34 8.63 9.61
N PRO A 199 15.13 9.22 8.68
CA PRO A 199 16.60 9.20 8.79
C PRO A 199 17.10 9.82 10.09
N GLY A 200 16.50 10.93 10.52
CA GLY A 200 16.83 11.58 11.79
C GLY A 200 16.48 10.74 13.03
N TRP A 201 15.34 10.04 13.00
CA TRP A 201 14.96 9.13 14.08
C TRP A 201 15.91 7.95 14.21
N LEU A 202 16.30 7.34 13.09
CA LEU A 202 17.24 6.22 13.09
C LEU A 202 18.63 6.65 13.58
N ALA A 203 19.12 7.81 13.18
CA ALA A 203 20.39 8.35 13.66
C ALA A 203 20.35 8.59 15.18
N ARG A 204 19.25 9.16 15.70
CA ARG A 204 19.05 9.34 17.16
C ARG A 204 18.95 8.01 17.90
N ALA A 205 18.27 7.00 17.32
CA ALA A 205 18.18 5.66 17.91
C ALA A 205 19.56 5.00 18.01
N GLN A 206 20.38 5.10 16.97
CA GLN A 206 21.77 4.61 16.98
C GLN A 206 22.60 5.36 18.04
N ALA A 207 22.51 6.69 18.11
CA ALA A 207 23.21 7.49 19.12
C ALA A 207 22.77 7.17 20.56
N ALA A 208 21.51 6.77 20.76
CA ALA A 208 20.99 6.29 22.05
C ALA A 208 21.42 4.85 22.39
N GLY A 209 22.17 4.18 21.53
CA GLY A 209 22.65 2.80 21.73
C GLY A 209 21.56 1.75 21.57
N ILE A 210 20.46 2.05 20.87
CA ILE A 210 19.41 1.09 20.57
C ILE A 210 19.93 0.11 19.51
N ARG A 211 19.94 -1.18 19.85
CA ARG A 211 20.33 -2.25 18.92
C ARG A 211 19.24 -2.47 17.88
N LEU A 212 19.58 -2.44 16.60
CA LEU A 212 18.68 -2.76 15.50
C LEU A 212 19.01 -4.15 14.96
N VAL A 213 18.01 -5.04 14.92
CA VAL A 213 18.08 -6.36 14.27
C VAL A 213 17.13 -6.34 13.09
N VAL A 214 17.64 -6.61 11.90
CA VAL A 214 16.86 -6.64 10.66
C VAL A 214 16.74 -8.08 10.17
N VAL A 215 15.53 -8.60 10.16
CA VAL A 215 15.17 -9.93 9.65
C VAL A 215 14.62 -9.75 8.24
N SER A 216 15.40 -10.05 7.22
CA SER A 216 15.05 -9.85 5.82
C SER A 216 15.92 -10.67 4.89
N PRO A 217 15.43 -11.13 3.72
CA PRO A 217 16.25 -11.81 2.72
C PRO A 217 17.29 -10.90 2.06
N THR A 218 17.19 -9.58 2.21
CA THR A 218 18.11 -8.62 1.60
C THR A 218 18.67 -7.62 2.60
N ARG A 219 19.98 -7.41 2.52
CA ARG A 219 20.69 -6.39 3.30
C ARG A 219 20.28 -4.93 2.90
N ALA A 220 19.72 -4.76 1.69
CA ALA A 220 19.19 -3.49 1.24
C ALA A 220 17.99 -2.97 2.06
N ASP A 221 17.41 -3.80 2.92
CA ASP A 221 16.36 -3.42 3.87
C ASP A 221 16.90 -2.83 5.19
N ILE A 222 18.22 -2.79 5.35
CA ILE A 222 18.91 -2.02 6.39
C ILE A 222 19.06 -0.58 5.91
N PRO A 223 18.71 0.43 6.73
CA PRO A 223 18.91 1.83 6.38
C PRO A 223 20.38 2.15 6.12
N GLU A 224 20.65 2.92 5.08
CA GLU A 224 22.00 3.35 4.75
C GLU A 224 22.62 4.17 5.91
N GLY A 225 23.86 3.85 6.28
CA GLY A 225 24.57 4.51 7.38
C GLY A 225 24.12 4.11 8.79
N VAL A 226 23.19 3.16 8.94
CA VAL A 226 22.73 2.65 10.24
C VAL A 226 23.35 1.29 10.51
N ALA A 227 23.95 1.12 11.69
CA ALA A 227 24.46 -0.18 12.13
C ALA A 227 23.29 -1.10 12.52
N ALA A 228 23.28 -2.31 11.98
CA ALA A 228 22.25 -3.31 12.30
C ALA A 228 22.81 -4.72 12.19
N ASP A 229 22.30 -5.61 13.04
CA ASP A 229 22.49 -7.05 12.89
C ASP A 229 21.54 -7.57 11.80
N TRP A 230 22.07 -8.17 10.75
CA TRP A 230 21.28 -8.75 9.69
C TRP A 230 21.09 -10.25 9.90
N ILE A 231 19.83 -10.68 9.88
CA ILE A 231 19.45 -12.09 9.92
C ILE A 231 18.79 -12.42 8.58
N PRO A 232 19.49 -13.07 7.64
CA PRO A 232 18.90 -13.52 6.39
C PRO A 232 17.86 -14.62 6.67
N VAL A 233 16.64 -14.46 6.13
CA VAL A 233 15.54 -15.39 6.32
C VAL A 233 14.93 -15.75 4.97
N ARG A 234 14.56 -17.02 4.76
CA ARG A 234 13.82 -17.40 3.55
C ARG A 234 12.50 -16.64 3.46
N PRO A 235 12.16 -16.06 2.30
CA PRO A 235 10.89 -15.33 2.14
C PRO A 235 9.68 -16.15 2.54
N ASN A 236 8.67 -15.49 3.13
CA ASN A 236 7.41 -16.07 3.63
C ASN A 236 7.56 -17.06 4.80
N THR A 237 8.69 -17.08 5.51
CA THR A 237 8.90 -17.97 6.66
C THR A 237 9.01 -17.22 8.00
N ASP A 238 8.77 -15.92 8.01
CA ASP A 238 8.84 -15.09 9.22
C ASP A 238 7.96 -15.60 10.35
N THR A 239 6.78 -16.14 10.03
CA THR A 239 5.88 -16.75 11.01
C THR A 239 6.55 -17.94 11.70
N ALA A 240 7.22 -18.83 10.94
CA ALA A 240 7.93 -19.97 11.54
C ALA A 240 9.06 -19.51 12.47
N LEU A 241 9.79 -18.44 12.10
CA LEU A 241 10.80 -17.81 12.95
C LEU A 241 10.18 -17.34 14.27
N MET A 242 9.09 -16.60 14.20
CA MET A 242 8.38 -16.06 15.39
C MET A 242 7.82 -17.16 16.28
N LEU A 243 7.31 -18.26 15.69
CA LEU A 243 6.84 -19.44 16.45
C LEU A 243 8.00 -20.14 17.16
N GLY A 244 9.17 -20.29 16.51
CA GLY A 244 10.38 -20.81 17.13
C GLY A 244 10.88 -19.95 18.30
N MET A 245 10.79 -18.63 18.15
CA MET A 245 11.07 -17.70 19.25
C MET A 245 10.04 -17.85 20.39
N ALA A 246 8.77 -17.92 20.07
CA ALA A 246 7.69 -18.08 21.05
C ALA A 246 7.82 -19.41 21.83
N HIS A 247 8.12 -20.53 21.14
CA HIS A 247 8.40 -21.80 21.77
C HIS A 247 9.61 -21.73 22.72
N THR A 248 10.68 -21.06 22.32
CA THR A 248 11.88 -20.86 23.16
C THR A 248 11.50 -20.13 24.45
N LEU A 249 10.72 -19.03 24.37
CA LEU A 249 10.28 -18.31 25.56
C LEU A 249 9.41 -19.19 26.47
N LEU A 250 8.55 -20.00 25.88
CA LEU A 250 7.66 -20.91 26.62
C LEU A 250 8.46 -22.01 27.32
N SER A 251 9.31 -22.72 26.60
CA SER A 251 10.09 -23.86 27.12
C SER A 251 11.12 -23.47 28.18
N GLU A 252 11.67 -22.24 28.09
CA GLU A 252 12.62 -21.69 29.07
C GLU A 252 11.92 -20.93 30.22
N ASN A 253 10.60 -20.90 30.25
CA ASN A 253 9.80 -20.14 31.22
C ASN A 253 10.19 -18.64 31.29
N ARG A 254 10.44 -18.02 30.12
CA ARG A 254 10.84 -16.60 29.96
C ARG A 254 9.71 -15.74 29.41
N TYR A 255 8.47 -16.04 29.80
CA TYR A 255 7.29 -15.28 29.36
C TYR A 255 6.58 -14.63 30.55
N ASP A 256 5.84 -13.55 30.28
CA ASP A 256 5.08 -12.82 31.29
C ASP A 256 3.70 -13.45 31.50
N ARG A 257 3.65 -14.44 32.41
CA ARG A 257 2.39 -15.14 32.72
C ARG A 257 1.32 -14.17 33.27
N ALA A 258 1.71 -13.21 34.08
CA ALA A 258 0.77 -12.26 34.69
C ALA A 258 0.11 -11.39 33.60
N PHE A 259 0.87 -10.92 32.62
CA PHE A 259 0.31 -10.19 31.50
C PHE A 259 -0.64 -11.07 30.65
N LEU A 260 -0.26 -12.28 30.37
CA LEU A 260 -1.10 -13.22 29.59
C LEU A 260 -2.43 -13.49 30.29
N ASP A 261 -2.44 -13.76 31.59
CA ASP A 261 -3.66 -14.04 32.35
C ASP A 261 -4.60 -12.84 32.45
N THR A 262 -4.04 -11.63 32.56
CA THR A 262 -4.83 -10.41 32.76
C THR A 262 -5.27 -9.75 31.46
N HIS A 263 -4.43 -9.76 30.42
CA HIS A 263 -4.61 -8.98 29.18
C HIS A 263 -4.91 -9.81 27.93
N CYS A 264 -4.76 -11.15 28.01
CA CYS A 264 -4.95 -12.01 26.84
C CYS A 264 -6.00 -13.09 27.12
N VAL A 265 -6.50 -13.68 26.03
CA VAL A 265 -7.28 -14.93 26.04
C VAL A 265 -6.73 -15.91 25.03
N GLY A 266 -6.99 -17.21 25.23
CA GLY A 266 -6.61 -18.27 24.29
C GLY A 266 -5.13 -18.65 24.33
N PHE A 267 -4.38 -18.23 25.33
CA PHE A 267 -2.96 -18.60 25.47
C PHE A 267 -2.74 -20.10 25.52
N ASP A 268 -3.53 -20.84 26.31
CA ASP A 268 -3.32 -22.29 26.48
C ASP A 268 -3.54 -23.07 25.17
N ALA A 269 -4.51 -22.64 24.34
CA ALA A 269 -4.73 -23.22 23.01
C ALA A 269 -3.55 -22.98 22.08
N TRP A 270 -3.00 -21.76 22.08
CA TRP A 270 -1.81 -21.45 21.27
C TRP A 270 -0.55 -22.14 21.81
N ALA A 271 -0.38 -22.21 23.14
CA ALA A 271 0.71 -22.94 23.78
C ALA A 271 0.69 -24.44 23.45
N ALA A 272 -0.49 -25.06 23.38
CA ALA A 272 -0.65 -26.45 22.93
C ALA A 272 -0.15 -26.66 21.49
N TYR A 273 -0.41 -25.70 20.58
CA TYR A 273 0.15 -25.74 19.24
C TYR A 273 1.68 -25.53 19.25
N LEU A 274 2.20 -24.58 20.00
CA LEU A 274 3.64 -24.30 20.10
C LEU A 274 4.41 -25.54 20.61
N THR A 275 3.89 -26.21 21.63
CA THR A 275 4.54 -27.40 22.22
C THR A 275 4.35 -28.67 21.42
N GLY A 276 3.53 -28.65 20.37
CA GLY A 276 3.19 -29.83 19.56
C GLY A 276 2.13 -30.73 20.16
N ALA A 277 1.46 -30.29 21.23
CA ALA A 277 0.40 -31.08 21.85
C ALA A 277 -0.83 -31.29 20.93
N THR A 278 -1.02 -30.40 19.95
CA THR A 278 -2.15 -30.47 19.00
C THR A 278 -1.85 -31.29 17.74
N ASP A 279 -0.59 -31.32 17.28
CA ASP A 279 -0.20 -31.90 15.98
C ASP A 279 1.04 -32.80 16.03
N GLY A 280 1.57 -33.06 17.22
CA GLY A 280 2.74 -33.91 17.43
C GLY A 280 4.09 -33.24 17.05
N GLN A 281 4.09 -31.97 16.60
CA GLN A 281 5.30 -31.27 16.17
C GLN A 281 5.55 -30.04 17.04
N PRO A 282 6.51 -30.06 17.97
CA PRO A 282 6.98 -28.83 18.65
C PRO A 282 7.50 -27.79 17.66
N LYS A 283 7.11 -26.55 17.86
CA LYS A 283 7.54 -25.42 17.01
C LYS A 283 8.83 -24.82 17.56
N ASP A 284 9.80 -25.71 17.93
CA ASP A 284 11.06 -25.30 18.53
C ASP A 284 12.02 -24.58 17.54
N ALA A 285 13.14 -24.10 18.06
CA ALA A 285 14.12 -23.37 17.24
C ALA A 285 14.75 -24.27 16.15
N CYS A 286 14.84 -25.59 16.34
CA CYS A 286 15.37 -26.53 15.33
C CYS A 286 14.36 -26.73 14.20
N TRP A 287 13.06 -26.88 14.52
CA TRP A 287 11.99 -26.92 13.54
C TRP A 287 11.96 -25.61 12.71
N ALA A 288 12.04 -24.46 13.38
CA ALA A 288 12.04 -23.16 12.71
C ALA A 288 13.28 -22.99 11.83
N ALA A 289 14.47 -23.44 12.26
CA ALA A 289 15.69 -23.37 11.47
C ALA A 289 15.58 -24.16 10.15
N GLY A 290 14.99 -25.34 10.17
CA GLY A 290 14.74 -26.13 8.96
C GLY A 290 13.90 -25.40 7.90
N ILE A 291 12.93 -24.61 8.34
CA ILE A 291 12.03 -23.85 7.48
C ILE A 291 12.69 -22.55 7.03
N THR A 292 13.21 -21.76 7.97
CA THR A 292 13.65 -20.39 7.75
C THR A 292 15.05 -20.25 7.16
N GLY A 293 15.90 -21.29 7.36
CA GLY A 293 17.33 -21.22 7.06
C GLY A 293 18.14 -20.44 8.12
N VAL A 294 17.49 -19.89 9.16
CA VAL A 294 18.16 -19.21 10.27
C VAL A 294 18.66 -20.25 11.28
N PRO A 295 19.93 -20.22 11.75
CA PRO A 295 20.41 -21.18 12.75
C PRO A 295 19.56 -21.18 14.03
N ALA A 296 19.28 -22.36 14.57
CA ALA A 296 18.45 -22.54 15.77
C ALA A 296 18.93 -21.72 16.97
N GLU A 297 20.26 -21.66 17.18
CA GLU A 297 20.84 -20.85 18.25
C GLU A 297 20.59 -19.35 18.06
N THR A 298 20.62 -18.85 16.81
CA THR A 298 20.29 -17.45 16.48
C THR A 298 18.83 -17.15 16.83
N ILE A 299 17.90 -18.08 16.53
CA ILE A 299 16.48 -17.96 16.84
C ILE A 299 16.28 -17.90 18.35
N ALA A 300 16.87 -18.84 19.09
CA ALA A 300 16.77 -18.90 20.55
C ALA A 300 17.42 -17.67 21.23
N ALA A 301 18.60 -17.25 20.75
CA ALA A 301 19.27 -16.05 21.27
C ALA A 301 18.46 -14.78 21.02
N LEU A 302 17.82 -14.63 19.85
CA LEU A 302 16.96 -13.50 19.55
C LEU A 302 15.72 -13.49 20.48
N ALA A 303 15.10 -14.65 20.71
CA ALA A 303 13.98 -14.79 21.65
C ALA A 303 14.35 -14.34 23.06
N ARG A 304 15.48 -14.83 23.58
CA ARG A 304 16.01 -14.44 24.91
C ARG A 304 16.28 -12.94 24.99
N ASN A 305 16.87 -12.34 23.93
CA ASN A 305 17.13 -10.89 23.87
C ASN A 305 15.83 -10.08 23.94
N VAL A 306 14.80 -10.52 23.23
CA VAL A 306 13.49 -9.85 23.22
C VAL A 306 12.84 -9.88 24.61
N ALA A 307 12.94 -10.99 25.35
CA ALA A 307 12.35 -11.14 26.68
C ALA A 307 13.13 -10.40 27.79
N ASN A 308 14.46 -10.31 27.65
CA ASN A 308 15.33 -9.81 28.72
C ASN A 308 15.46 -8.28 28.79
N GLN A 309 14.95 -7.56 27.81
CA GLN A 309 15.13 -6.12 27.73
C GLN A 309 13.92 -5.44 27.09
N ARG A 310 13.83 -4.09 27.18
CA ARG A 310 12.79 -3.34 26.50
C ARG A 310 12.91 -3.51 25.00
N SER A 311 11.93 -4.16 24.39
CA SER A 311 11.95 -4.55 23.00
C SER A 311 10.74 -4.04 22.22
N LEU A 312 10.99 -3.51 21.02
CA LEU A 312 9.98 -3.17 20.02
C LEU A 312 10.08 -4.14 18.86
N LEU A 313 9.01 -4.87 18.57
CA LEU A 313 8.90 -5.77 17.44
C LEU A 313 8.12 -5.07 16.33
N THR A 314 8.74 -4.80 15.18
CA THR A 314 8.04 -4.16 14.07
C THR A 314 7.99 -5.08 12.85
N ALA A 315 6.82 -5.16 12.20
CA ALA A 315 6.64 -5.91 10.96
C ALA A 315 6.35 -4.96 9.79
N ALA A 316 7.12 -5.10 8.71
CA ALA A 316 6.90 -4.34 7.49
C ALA A 316 5.58 -4.74 6.82
N TRP A 317 4.95 -3.80 6.08
CA TRP A 317 3.70 -4.10 5.37
C TRP A 317 3.86 -5.15 4.25
N SER A 318 5.08 -5.41 3.79
CA SER A 318 5.35 -6.44 2.79
C SER A 318 4.99 -7.85 3.25
N LEU A 319 5.19 -8.18 4.54
CA LEU A 319 4.98 -9.53 5.06
C LEU A 319 3.54 -10.02 4.92
N GLN A 320 2.57 -9.13 4.99
CA GLN A 320 1.17 -9.50 4.83
C GLN A 320 0.68 -9.57 3.37
N ARG A 321 1.54 -9.18 2.38
CA ARG A 321 1.22 -9.29 0.95
C ARG A 321 1.70 -10.60 0.36
N ALA A 322 1.52 -11.68 1.10
CA ALA A 322 1.90 -13.04 0.76
C ALA A 322 0.74 -13.98 1.07
N GLN A 323 0.76 -15.17 0.50
CA GLN A 323 -0.16 -16.22 0.92
C GLN A 323 0.00 -16.47 2.43
N HIS A 324 -1.10 -16.52 3.17
CA HIS A 324 -1.15 -16.57 4.64
C HIS A 324 -0.57 -15.32 5.34
N GLY A 325 -0.67 -14.16 4.69
CA GLY A 325 -0.11 -12.89 5.18
C GLY A 325 -0.72 -12.36 6.48
N GLU A 326 -1.82 -12.92 6.96
CA GLU A 326 -2.39 -12.68 8.28
C GLU A 326 -1.49 -13.20 9.40
N GLN A 327 -0.82 -14.33 9.17
CA GLN A 327 -0.11 -15.09 10.20
C GLN A 327 1.08 -14.36 10.82
N PRO A 328 2.00 -13.69 10.05
CA PRO A 328 3.11 -12.99 10.66
C PRO A 328 2.67 -11.81 11.53
N TYR A 329 1.54 -11.17 11.21
CA TYR A 329 0.98 -10.08 12.01
C TYR A 329 0.41 -10.58 13.34
N TRP A 330 -0.30 -11.70 13.33
CA TRP A 330 -0.78 -12.32 14.56
C TRP A 330 0.37 -12.85 15.41
N ALA A 331 1.37 -13.48 14.79
CA ALA A 331 2.54 -14.00 15.48
C ALA A 331 3.38 -12.91 16.17
N VAL A 332 3.57 -11.74 15.55
CA VAL A 332 4.24 -10.59 16.18
C VAL A 332 3.49 -10.11 17.42
N ILE A 333 2.15 -10.03 17.38
CA ILE A 333 1.35 -9.65 18.54
C ILE A 333 1.50 -10.70 19.65
N GLY A 334 1.41 -11.98 19.29
CA GLY A 334 1.59 -13.10 20.25
C GLY A 334 2.97 -13.10 20.91
N LEU A 335 4.03 -12.89 20.12
CA LEU A 335 5.40 -12.81 20.62
C LEU A 335 5.62 -11.61 21.56
N ALA A 336 5.07 -10.45 21.23
CA ALA A 336 5.12 -9.27 22.07
C ALA A 336 4.32 -9.44 23.37
N ALA A 337 3.20 -10.17 23.32
CA ALA A 337 2.40 -10.54 24.49
C ALA A 337 3.15 -11.50 25.40
N LEU A 338 3.76 -12.56 24.86
CA LEU A 338 4.61 -13.50 25.63
C LEU A 338 5.74 -12.75 26.35
N ALA A 339 6.39 -11.83 25.68
CA ALA A 339 7.47 -11.03 26.25
C ALA A 339 6.96 -9.95 27.24
N GLY A 340 5.65 -9.79 27.44
CA GLY A 340 5.06 -8.81 28.35
C GLY A 340 5.33 -7.34 27.96
N GLN A 341 5.62 -7.04 26.69
CA GLN A 341 6.09 -5.74 26.25
C GLN A 341 4.96 -4.79 25.81
N ILE A 342 3.75 -5.29 25.51
CA ILE A 342 2.63 -4.49 25.00
C ILE A 342 2.17 -3.45 26.04
N GLY A 343 2.00 -2.21 25.61
CA GLY A 343 1.56 -1.11 26.44
C GLY A 343 2.63 -0.50 27.34
N LEU A 344 3.88 -0.92 27.20
CA LEU A 344 5.02 -0.32 27.90
C LEU A 344 5.70 0.75 27.04
N PRO A 345 6.16 1.87 27.63
CA PRO A 345 6.94 2.87 26.91
C PRO A 345 8.12 2.24 26.15
N GLY A 346 8.21 2.52 24.84
CA GLY A 346 9.24 2.00 23.95
C GLY A 346 9.20 0.50 23.71
N GLY A 347 8.16 -0.22 24.15
CA GLY A 347 8.02 -1.67 23.99
C GLY A 347 6.81 -2.10 23.17
N GLY A 348 6.65 -3.42 23.04
CA GLY A 348 5.50 -4.04 22.38
C GLY A 348 5.72 -4.30 20.90
N PHE A 349 4.66 -4.11 20.12
CA PHE A 349 4.70 -4.32 18.68
C PHE A 349 4.33 -3.05 17.91
N ALA A 350 4.74 -3.02 16.66
CA ALA A 350 4.37 -1.97 15.71
C ALA A 350 4.26 -2.54 14.30
N PHE A 351 3.53 -1.85 13.42
CA PHE A 351 3.41 -2.22 12.03
C PHE A 351 3.82 -1.07 11.12
N GLY A 352 4.68 -1.40 10.16
CA GLY A 352 4.97 -0.51 9.05
C GLY A 352 5.97 0.60 9.30
N HIS A 353 6.80 0.55 10.36
CA HIS A 353 7.95 1.45 10.44
C HIS A 353 8.73 1.38 9.12
N ALA A 354 9.04 2.54 8.53
CA ALA A 354 9.61 2.69 7.20
C ALA A 354 8.77 2.12 6.02
N SER A 355 7.58 1.56 6.22
CA SER A 355 6.69 1.17 5.10
C SER A 355 5.97 2.37 4.49
N LEU A 356 5.86 3.47 5.23
CA LEU A 356 5.23 4.72 4.86
C LEU A 356 5.85 5.86 5.69
N ASN A 357 5.82 7.10 5.17
CA ASN A 357 6.25 8.26 5.93
C ASN A 357 5.34 8.53 7.15
N GLY A 358 5.93 9.03 8.22
CA GLY A 358 5.23 9.50 9.41
C GLY A 358 4.76 8.40 10.39
N ILE A 359 5.03 7.11 10.14
CA ILE A 359 4.73 6.05 11.11
C ILE A 359 5.66 6.16 12.32
N GLY A 360 5.06 6.21 13.51
CA GLY A 360 5.78 6.43 14.77
C GLY A 360 6.21 7.88 15.01
N GLN A 361 5.86 8.81 14.14
CA GLN A 361 6.16 10.22 14.36
C GLN A 361 5.25 10.81 15.46
N PRO A 362 5.82 11.54 16.44
CA PRO A 362 5.01 12.27 17.42
C PRO A 362 4.06 13.24 16.73
N ARG A 363 2.78 13.16 17.02
CA ARG A 363 1.76 13.99 16.37
C ARG A 363 0.54 14.25 17.25
N ARG A 364 -0.13 15.36 17.00
CA ARG A 364 -1.51 15.55 17.48
C ARG A 364 -2.47 14.66 16.73
N GLN A 365 -3.34 13.98 17.43
CA GLN A 365 -4.42 13.19 16.83
C GLN A 365 -5.63 14.08 16.54
N VAL A 366 -5.57 14.77 15.42
CA VAL A 366 -6.63 15.68 14.94
C VAL A 366 -7.16 15.20 13.58
N PRO A 367 -8.40 15.58 13.20
CA PRO A 367 -8.91 15.28 11.88
C PRO A 367 -8.08 15.94 10.78
N GLY A 368 -7.97 15.30 9.62
CA GLY A 368 -7.42 15.90 8.40
C GLY A 368 -8.49 16.57 7.54
N PRO A 369 -8.09 17.28 6.48
CA PRO A 369 -9.04 17.80 5.50
C PRO A 369 -9.70 16.63 4.74
N GLU A 370 -11.02 16.66 4.54
CA GLU A 370 -11.76 15.56 3.91
C GLU A 370 -12.97 16.07 3.11
N VAL A 371 -13.18 15.46 1.94
CA VAL A 371 -14.45 15.60 1.20
C VAL A 371 -15.39 14.46 1.62
N PRO A 372 -16.58 14.74 2.14
CA PRO A 372 -17.51 13.72 2.58
C PRO A 372 -17.95 12.80 1.43
N VAL A 373 -17.88 11.49 1.68
CA VAL A 373 -18.38 10.46 0.76
C VAL A 373 -19.62 9.81 1.39
N PRO A 374 -20.78 9.78 0.72
CA PRO A 374 -21.97 9.12 1.24
C PRO A 374 -21.76 7.59 1.34
N ARG A 375 -22.67 6.89 2.02
CA ARG A 375 -22.69 5.43 1.99
C ARG A 375 -23.13 4.95 0.61
N ASN A 376 -22.54 3.84 0.16
CA ASN A 376 -22.97 3.16 -1.08
C ASN A 376 -24.38 2.59 -0.90
N PRO A 377 -25.42 3.08 -1.59
CA PRO A 377 -26.77 2.56 -1.42
C PRO A 377 -26.93 1.13 -1.92
N ALA A 378 -26.07 0.69 -2.85
CA ALA A 378 -26.07 -0.69 -3.34
C ALA A 378 -25.50 -1.69 -2.32
N GLN A 379 -24.69 -1.23 -1.36
CA GLN A 379 -23.99 -2.07 -0.36
C GLN A 379 -23.18 -3.21 -0.98
N LEU A 380 -22.76 -3.06 -2.24
CA LEU A 380 -21.95 -4.03 -2.98
C LEU A 380 -20.47 -3.65 -2.93
N ALA A 381 -19.62 -4.59 -2.57
CA ALA A 381 -18.17 -4.42 -2.65
C ALA A 381 -17.48 -5.77 -2.86
N ILE A 382 -16.31 -5.75 -3.49
CA ILE A 382 -15.42 -6.91 -3.59
C ILE A 382 -14.07 -6.62 -2.94
N PRO A 383 -13.34 -7.63 -2.47
CA PRO A 383 -11.95 -7.45 -2.08
C PRO A 383 -11.13 -6.89 -3.24
N VAL A 384 -10.35 -5.83 -2.98
CA VAL A 384 -9.62 -5.07 -4.00
C VAL A 384 -8.72 -5.93 -4.90
N ALA A 385 -8.21 -7.05 -4.39
CA ALA A 385 -7.35 -7.97 -5.12
C ALA A 385 -8.13 -9.08 -5.89
N ARG A 386 -9.47 -9.03 -5.94
CA ARG A 386 -10.30 -10.04 -6.62
C ARG A 386 -11.01 -9.54 -7.88
N ILE A 387 -10.51 -8.49 -8.48
CA ILE A 387 -11.09 -7.89 -9.70
C ILE A 387 -11.08 -8.92 -10.85
N THR A 388 -9.99 -9.65 -11.05
CA THR A 388 -9.88 -10.67 -12.10
C THR A 388 -10.93 -11.76 -11.94
N ASP A 389 -11.09 -12.28 -10.72
CA ASP A 389 -12.08 -13.34 -10.43
C ASP A 389 -13.49 -12.85 -10.67
N MET A 390 -13.82 -11.64 -10.20
CA MET A 390 -15.12 -11.01 -10.46
C MET A 390 -15.44 -10.91 -11.96
N LEU A 391 -14.47 -10.51 -12.77
CA LEU A 391 -14.69 -10.31 -14.21
C LEU A 391 -14.73 -11.63 -15.00
N LEU A 392 -13.96 -12.65 -14.57
CA LEU A 392 -13.90 -13.94 -15.26
C LEU A 392 -14.98 -14.94 -14.84
N ALA A 393 -15.48 -14.83 -13.62
CA ALA A 393 -16.41 -15.77 -13.01
C ALA A 393 -17.61 -15.07 -12.34
N PRO A 394 -18.41 -14.26 -13.09
CA PRO A 394 -19.60 -13.64 -12.51
C PRO A 394 -20.55 -14.73 -11.98
N GLY A 395 -21.15 -14.45 -10.80
CA GLY A 395 -22.02 -15.38 -10.08
C GLY A 395 -21.30 -16.45 -9.28
N ALA A 396 -19.98 -16.64 -9.41
CA ALA A 396 -19.25 -17.60 -8.61
C ALA A 396 -19.24 -17.18 -7.12
N GLU A 397 -19.38 -18.18 -6.25
CA GLU A 397 -19.30 -17.99 -4.78
C GLU A 397 -17.84 -17.82 -4.35
N TYR A 398 -17.63 -16.93 -3.38
CA TYR A 398 -16.36 -16.80 -2.65
C TYR A 398 -16.60 -16.50 -1.17
N GLU A 399 -15.65 -16.91 -0.34
CA GLU A 399 -15.69 -16.65 1.10
C GLU A 399 -14.81 -15.44 1.45
N PHE A 400 -15.31 -14.59 2.34
CA PHE A 400 -14.60 -13.40 2.79
C PHE A 400 -15.08 -13.01 4.19
N ASN A 401 -14.14 -12.92 5.14
CA ASN A 401 -14.36 -12.46 6.53
C ASN A 401 -15.56 -13.14 7.21
N GLY A 402 -15.66 -14.46 7.09
CA GLY A 402 -16.69 -15.27 7.71
C GLY A 402 -18.03 -15.31 6.98
N ALA A 403 -18.14 -14.68 5.82
CA ALA A 403 -19.36 -14.66 5.03
C ALA A 403 -19.13 -15.23 3.62
N ARG A 404 -20.22 -15.68 3.00
CA ARG A 404 -20.25 -16.13 1.60
C ARG A 404 -20.84 -15.02 0.73
N HIS A 405 -20.20 -14.79 -0.38
CA HIS A 405 -20.54 -13.75 -1.36
C HIS A 405 -20.56 -14.34 -2.76
N HIS A 406 -21.16 -13.61 -3.71
CA HIS A 406 -21.12 -13.94 -5.12
C HIS A 406 -20.57 -12.76 -5.91
N TYR A 407 -19.71 -13.04 -6.91
CA TYR A 407 -19.20 -11.98 -7.77
C TYR A 407 -20.32 -11.40 -8.64
N PRO A 408 -20.46 -10.05 -8.68
CA PRO A 408 -21.44 -9.41 -9.56
C PRO A 408 -21.02 -9.55 -11.03
N ASP A 409 -22.02 -9.48 -11.94
CA ASP A 409 -21.80 -9.45 -13.38
C ASP A 409 -21.62 -8.02 -13.88
N VAL A 410 -20.36 -7.55 -13.83
CA VAL A 410 -19.96 -6.18 -14.19
C VAL A 410 -19.95 -5.99 -15.71
N LYS A 411 -20.70 -5.01 -16.20
CA LYS A 411 -20.78 -4.60 -17.61
C LYS A 411 -19.95 -3.35 -17.90
N LEU A 412 -19.82 -2.46 -16.92
CA LEU A 412 -19.11 -1.21 -17.07
C LEU A 412 -18.09 -1.04 -15.92
N ILE A 413 -16.86 -0.70 -16.27
CA ILE A 413 -15.84 -0.23 -15.33
C ILE A 413 -15.71 1.29 -15.49
N TYR A 414 -15.89 2.03 -14.40
CA TYR A 414 -15.53 3.43 -14.31
C TYR A 414 -14.33 3.58 -13.38
N TRP A 415 -13.20 4.03 -13.91
CA TRP A 415 -11.94 4.12 -13.16
C TRP A 415 -11.42 5.55 -13.12
N ALA A 416 -11.18 6.09 -11.94
CA ALA A 416 -10.57 7.40 -11.78
C ALA A 416 -9.36 7.34 -10.85
N GLY A 417 -8.17 7.61 -11.41
CA GLY A 417 -6.90 7.61 -10.69
C GLY A 417 -6.37 6.24 -10.30
N GLY A 418 -5.08 6.03 -10.55
CA GLY A 418 -4.38 4.78 -10.31
C GLY A 418 -4.38 3.83 -11.50
N ASN A 419 -3.40 2.92 -11.54
CA ASN A 419 -3.14 2.03 -12.66
C ASN A 419 -3.17 0.56 -12.23
N PRO A 420 -4.28 -0.19 -12.45
CA PRO A 420 -4.39 -1.59 -12.08
C PRO A 420 -3.42 -2.49 -12.87
N PHE A 421 -2.97 -2.08 -14.07
CA PHE A 421 -1.94 -2.79 -14.85
C PHE A 421 -0.54 -2.68 -14.24
N HIS A 422 -0.44 -2.10 -13.05
CA HIS A 422 0.72 -2.15 -12.19
C HIS A 422 0.42 -2.92 -10.88
N HIS A 423 -0.72 -2.65 -10.25
CA HIS A 423 -1.02 -3.18 -8.91
C HIS A 423 -1.50 -4.62 -8.88
N HIS A 424 -2.27 -5.03 -9.89
CA HIS A 424 -2.91 -6.34 -9.90
C HIS A 424 -1.91 -7.44 -10.23
N GLN A 425 -2.03 -8.60 -9.59
CA GLN A 425 -1.22 -9.77 -9.84
C GLN A 425 -1.64 -10.46 -11.15
N ASP A 426 -0.81 -11.37 -11.67
CA ASP A 426 -1.02 -12.12 -12.90
C ASP A 426 -1.58 -11.26 -14.04
N GLN A 427 -0.73 -10.37 -14.54
CA GLN A 427 -1.14 -9.37 -15.52
C GLN A 427 -1.69 -10.01 -16.82
N ASN A 428 -1.23 -11.20 -17.19
CA ASN A 428 -1.74 -11.90 -18.38
C ASN A 428 -3.20 -12.36 -18.16
N ARG A 429 -3.52 -12.91 -17.00
CA ARG A 429 -4.88 -13.27 -16.61
C ARG A 429 -5.76 -12.01 -16.44
N PHE A 430 -5.21 -10.94 -15.86
CA PHE A 430 -5.92 -9.67 -15.71
C PHE A 430 -6.27 -9.02 -17.05
N ARG A 431 -5.37 -9.05 -18.05
CA ARG A 431 -5.63 -8.57 -19.41
C ARG A 431 -6.78 -9.32 -20.06
N GLN A 432 -6.87 -10.64 -19.86
CA GLN A 432 -8.01 -11.45 -20.35
C GLN A 432 -9.32 -11.02 -19.66
N ALA A 433 -9.29 -10.81 -18.33
CA ALA A 433 -10.44 -10.34 -17.57
C ALA A 433 -10.90 -8.95 -18.03
N TRP A 434 -9.98 -8.05 -18.34
CA TRP A 434 -10.27 -6.69 -18.76
C TRP A 434 -10.99 -6.56 -20.10
N ARG A 435 -11.06 -7.65 -20.89
CA ARG A 435 -11.86 -7.76 -22.13
C ARG A 435 -13.34 -8.08 -21.86
N LYS A 436 -13.74 -8.44 -20.62
CA LYS A 436 -15.12 -8.86 -20.31
C LYS A 436 -16.12 -7.71 -20.23
N PRO A 437 -15.84 -6.59 -19.58
CA PRO A 437 -16.75 -5.46 -19.53
C PRO A 437 -17.07 -4.90 -20.92
N GLU A 438 -18.29 -4.41 -21.09
CA GLU A 438 -18.75 -3.79 -22.34
C GLU A 438 -18.09 -2.45 -22.56
N THR A 439 -17.92 -1.68 -21.48
CA THR A 439 -17.35 -0.34 -21.51
C THR A 439 -16.39 -0.12 -20.35
N VAL A 440 -15.25 0.50 -20.65
CA VAL A 440 -14.25 0.96 -19.67
C VAL A 440 -14.05 2.46 -19.84
N ILE A 441 -14.35 3.23 -18.80
CA ILE A 441 -14.21 4.70 -18.75
C ILE A 441 -13.07 5.03 -17.78
N VAL A 442 -12.18 5.94 -18.17
CA VAL A 442 -11.01 6.30 -17.36
C VAL A 442 -10.80 7.80 -17.30
N HIS A 443 -10.55 8.35 -16.09
CA HIS A 443 -9.93 9.66 -15.91
C HIS A 443 -8.43 9.47 -15.71
N GLU A 444 -7.62 10.09 -16.56
CA GLU A 444 -6.16 9.97 -16.48
C GLU A 444 -5.47 11.21 -17.06
N SER A 445 -4.31 11.53 -16.51
CA SER A 445 -3.51 12.67 -16.99
C SER A 445 -2.53 12.27 -18.09
N TRP A 446 -2.13 11.01 -18.16
CA TRP A 446 -1.14 10.48 -19.09
C TRP A 446 -1.65 9.23 -19.79
N TRP A 447 -1.10 8.91 -20.96
CA TRP A 447 -1.35 7.66 -21.66
C TRP A 447 -0.68 6.49 -20.94
N THR A 448 -1.15 6.20 -19.72
CA THR A 448 -0.73 5.05 -18.90
C THR A 448 -1.18 3.71 -19.52
N PRO A 449 -0.65 2.57 -19.07
CA PRO A 449 -1.15 1.26 -19.50
C PRO A 449 -2.67 1.08 -19.30
N LEU A 450 -3.26 1.70 -18.28
CA LEU A 450 -4.72 1.73 -18.09
C LEU A 450 -5.43 2.57 -19.15
N ALA A 451 -4.98 3.81 -19.39
CA ALA A 451 -5.59 4.70 -20.37
C ALA A 451 -5.58 4.09 -21.77
N ARG A 452 -4.48 3.41 -22.14
CA ARG A 452 -4.34 2.70 -23.41
C ARG A 452 -5.22 1.45 -23.54
N ARG A 453 -5.96 1.07 -22.48
CA ARG A 453 -6.89 -0.07 -22.43
C ARG A 453 -8.28 0.34 -21.95
N ALA A 454 -8.61 1.61 -22.13
CA ALA A 454 -9.94 2.15 -21.89
C ALA A 454 -10.71 2.38 -23.20
N ASP A 455 -12.01 2.50 -23.12
CA ASP A 455 -12.87 2.82 -24.26
C ASP A 455 -13.11 4.33 -24.38
N ILE A 456 -13.28 5.00 -23.24
CA ILE A 456 -13.44 6.44 -23.13
C ILE A 456 -12.41 6.97 -22.15
N VAL A 457 -11.56 7.88 -22.60
CA VAL A 457 -10.48 8.49 -21.81
C VAL A 457 -10.76 9.97 -21.64
N LEU A 458 -10.89 10.40 -20.39
CA LEU A 458 -11.15 11.80 -20.03
C LEU A 458 -9.88 12.41 -19.44
N PRO A 459 -9.27 13.45 -20.07
CA PRO A 459 -8.05 14.05 -19.61
C PRO A 459 -8.24 14.81 -18.30
N ALA A 460 -7.57 14.33 -17.22
CA ALA A 460 -7.59 14.95 -15.92
C ALA A 460 -6.39 15.86 -15.68
N THR A 461 -6.60 16.96 -14.93
CA THR A 461 -5.53 17.86 -14.50
C THR A 461 -4.61 17.19 -13.47
N THR A 462 -3.36 17.65 -13.41
CA THR A 462 -2.42 17.34 -12.32
C THR A 462 -2.58 18.32 -11.16
N SER A 463 -1.91 18.09 -10.04
CA SER A 463 -1.96 18.96 -8.87
C SER A 463 -1.47 20.39 -9.11
N LEU A 464 -0.64 20.64 -10.15
CA LEU A 464 -0.15 21.97 -10.50
C LEU A 464 -1.09 22.78 -11.38
N GLU A 465 -2.12 22.15 -11.92
CA GLU A 465 -3.10 22.75 -12.85
C GLU A 465 -4.44 23.11 -12.15
N ARG A 466 -4.53 22.91 -10.83
CA ARG A 466 -5.74 23.10 -10.03
C ARG A 466 -5.43 23.58 -8.61
N CYS A 467 -6.45 24.08 -7.91
CA CYS A 467 -6.35 24.42 -6.50
C CYS A 467 -6.82 23.24 -5.64
N ASP A 468 -6.17 23.03 -4.48
CA ASP A 468 -6.54 21.95 -3.57
C ASP A 468 -6.08 22.24 -2.13
N VAL A 469 -6.47 21.41 -1.19
CA VAL A 469 -5.95 21.38 0.19
C VAL A 469 -5.45 19.97 0.45
N GLY A 470 -4.18 19.83 0.83
CA GLY A 470 -3.55 18.53 1.08
C GLY A 470 -2.96 18.42 2.48
N GLY A 471 -2.91 17.23 3.01
CA GLY A 471 -2.30 16.93 4.31
C GLY A 471 -2.54 15.49 4.71
N SER A 472 -1.56 14.90 5.36
CA SER A 472 -1.64 13.59 5.99
C SER A 472 -1.86 13.76 7.49
N THR A 473 -2.71 12.94 8.08
CA THR A 473 -2.87 12.89 9.55
C THR A 473 -1.60 12.39 10.27
N ARG A 474 -0.57 11.98 9.53
CA ARG A 474 0.75 11.55 10.05
C ARG A 474 1.82 12.64 9.96
N ASP A 475 1.47 13.79 9.41
CA ASP A 475 2.38 14.91 9.18
C ASP A 475 1.92 16.11 10.01
N PRO A 476 2.81 16.94 10.57
CA PRO A 476 2.42 18.12 11.34
C PRO A 476 1.96 19.30 10.47
N TYR A 477 1.91 19.16 9.14
CA TYR A 477 1.53 20.23 8.24
C TYR A 477 0.28 19.91 7.41
N VAL A 478 -0.50 20.95 7.13
CA VAL A 478 -1.52 20.99 6.09
C VAL A 478 -1.14 22.07 5.07
N PHE A 479 -1.31 21.80 3.79
CA PHE A 479 -0.84 22.64 2.71
C PHE A 479 -1.99 23.18 1.84
N ALA A 480 -1.92 24.47 1.50
CA ALA A 480 -2.66 25.05 0.39
C ALA A 480 -1.92 24.73 -0.91
N MET A 481 -2.60 24.11 -1.84
CA MET A 481 -2.03 23.74 -3.14
C MET A 481 -2.58 24.71 -4.18
N HIS A 482 -1.72 25.62 -4.61
CA HIS A 482 -2.11 26.67 -5.56
C HIS A 482 -1.95 26.19 -7.00
N ARG A 483 -2.90 26.53 -7.85
CA ARG A 483 -2.74 26.36 -9.29
C ARG A 483 -1.54 27.18 -9.78
N ALA A 484 -0.55 26.49 -10.30
CA ALA A 484 0.69 27.10 -10.79
C ALA A 484 0.62 27.45 -12.27
N VAL A 485 -0.04 26.62 -13.08
CA VAL A 485 -0.16 26.79 -14.54
C VAL A 485 -1.59 26.50 -14.99
N ALA A 486 -1.91 26.97 -16.20
CA ALA A 486 -3.17 26.59 -16.86
C ALA A 486 -3.19 25.08 -17.18
N PRO A 487 -4.37 24.43 -17.23
CA PRO A 487 -4.49 23.05 -17.68
C PRO A 487 -3.84 22.82 -19.04
N GLN A 488 -3.14 21.69 -19.20
CA GLN A 488 -2.54 21.31 -20.48
C GLN A 488 -3.61 20.77 -21.43
N GLY A 489 -3.58 21.28 -22.68
CA GLY A 489 -4.62 20.93 -23.66
C GLY A 489 -6.02 21.32 -23.16
N GLU A 490 -6.95 20.38 -23.26
CA GLU A 490 -8.32 20.52 -22.77
C GLU A 490 -8.57 19.75 -21.46
N ALA A 491 -7.52 19.45 -20.66
CA ALA A 491 -7.68 18.73 -19.40
C ALA A 491 -8.58 19.50 -18.43
N ARG A 492 -9.43 18.76 -17.68
CA ARG A 492 -10.34 19.31 -16.66
C ARG A 492 -10.06 18.68 -15.30
N ASN A 493 -10.45 19.38 -14.24
CA ASN A 493 -10.40 18.83 -12.89
C ASN A 493 -11.37 17.65 -12.75
N ASP A 494 -10.99 16.63 -12.00
CA ASP A 494 -11.89 15.50 -11.71
C ASP A 494 -13.22 15.97 -11.11
N PHE A 495 -13.18 16.98 -10.23
CA PHE A 495 -14.40 17.57 -9.66
C PHE A 495 -15.32 18.13 -10.74
N ASP A 496 -14.81 18.89 -11.69
CA ASP A 496 -15.59 19.52 -12.76
C ASP A 496 -16.17 18.47 -13.72
N ILE A 497 -15.38 17.41 -14.05
CA ILE A 497 -15.85 16.30 -14.88
C ILE A 497 -17.05 15.59 -14.21
N PHE A 498 -16.92 15.25 -12.94
CA PHE A 498 -18.00 14.59 -12.20
C PHE A 498 -19.20 15.52 -11.96
N ALA A 499 -18.99 16.83 -11.77
CA ALA A 499 -20.09 17.80 -11.64
C ALA A 499 -20.91 17.92 -12.95
N ASP A 500 -20.22 17.94 -14.10
CA ASP A 500 -20.86 17.96 -15.41
C ASP A 500 -21.64 16.66 -15.70
N LEU A 501 -21.08 15.50 -15.31
CA LEU A 501 -21.80 14.22 -15.40
C LEU A 501 -23.00 14.18 -14.44
N ALA A 502 -22.86 14.68 -13.22
CA ALA A 502 -23.94 14.76 -12.26
C ALA A 502 -25.07 15.68 -12.74
N ARG A 503 -24.74 16.74 -13.50
CA ARG A 503 -25.77 17.62 -14.14
C ARG A 503 -26.54 16.86 -15.19
N ARG A 504 -25.88 16.08 -16.06
CA ARG A 504 -26.53 15.23 -17.06
C ARG A 504 -27.41 14.14 -16.43
N ALA A 505 -26.97 13.64 -15.26
CA ALA A 505 -27.70 12.60 -14.51
C ALA A 505 -28.75 13.17 -13.51
N GLY A 506 -28.91 14.51 -13.40
CA GLY A 506 -29.95 15.15 -12.61
C GLY A 506 -29.68 15.27 -11.10
N PHE A 507 -28.43 15.11 -10.64
CA PHE A 507 -28.07 15.23 -9.21
C PHE A 507 -26.87 16.18 -8.95
N HIS A 508 -26.65 17.16 -9.81
CA HIS A 508 -25.56 18.13 -9.73
C HIS A 508 -25.45 18.80 -8.34
N ASP A 509 -26.57 19.31 -7.80
CA ASP A 509 -26.56 20.03 -6.52
C ASP A 509 -26.20 19.11 -5.35
N ALA A 510 -26.63 17.87 -5.39
CA ALA A 510 -26.22 16.87 -4.39
C ALA A 510 -24.72 16.58 -4.47
N PHE A 511 -24.16 16.49 -5.68
CA PHE A 511 -22.74 16.23 -5.88
C PHE A 511 -21.88 17.42 -5.45
N THR A 512 -22.18 18.64 -5.95
CA THR A 512 -21.40 19.85 -5.68
C THR A 512 -21.65 20.44 -4.30
N ALA A 513 -22.80 20.17 -3.68
CA ALA A 513 -23.31 20.83 -2.47
C ALA A 513 -23.28 22.37 -2.62
N GLY A 514 -23.53 22.85 -3.85
CA GLY A 514 -23.55 24.29 -4.19
C GLY A 514 -22.18 24.97 -4.15
N ARG A 515 -21.08 24.21 -4.22
CA ARG A 515 -19.71 24.73 -4.13
C ARG A 515 -18.94 24.48 -5.42
N ASP A 516 -18.11 25.47 -5.78
CA ASP A 516 -17.03 25.32 -6.75
C ASP A 516 -15.73 24.80 -6.10
N GLU A 517 -14.65 24.73 -6.86
CA GLU A 517 -13.32 24.29 -6.42
C GLU A 517 -12.85 25.04 -5.15
N MET A 518 -12.88 26.38 -5.17
CA MET A 518 -12.42 27.19 -4.04
C MET A 518 -13.37 27.13 -2.85
N GLY A 519 -14.67 27.04 -3.10
CA GLY A 519 -15.66 26.79 -2.06
C GLY A 519 -15.43 25.46 -1.34
N TRP A 520 -15.01 24.41 -2.06
CA TRP A 520 -14.61 23.14 -1.47
C TRP A 520 -13.26 23.22 -0.75
N CYS A 521 -12.25 23.90 -1.28
CA CYS A 521 -10.97 24.13 -0.59
C CYS A 521 -11.22 24.80 0.78
N ARG A 522 -12.03 25.86 0.81
CA ARG A 522 -12.42 26.53 2.06
C ARG A 522 -13.18 25.58 2.98
N HIS A 523 -14.16 24.84 2.47
CA HIS A 523 -15.00 23.97 3.29
C HIS A 523 -14.21 22.85 3.96
N VAL A 524 -13.31 22.16 3.25
CA VAL A 524 -12.52 21.05 3.82
C VAL A 524 -11.50 21.54 4.84
N TYR A 525 -10.89 22.72 4.60
CA TYR A 525 -9.97 23.31 5.56
C TYR A 525 -10.69 23.81 6.82
N GLU A 526 -11.79 24.55 6.70
CA GLU A 526 -12.55 25.05 7.83
C GLU A 526 -13.17 23.91 8.67
N GLY A 527 -13.59 22.82 8.02
CA GLY A 527 -14.02 21.61 8.70
C GLY A 527 -12.90 20.99 9.54
N MET A 528 -11.68 20.86 8.98
CA MET A 528 -10.49 20.45 9.72
C MET A 528 -10.18 21.41 10.87
N ARG A 529 -10.20 22.73 10.61
CA ARG A 529 -9.91 23.76 11.61
C ARG A 529 -10.87 23.69 12.80
N ALA A 530 -12.15 23.49 12.55
CA ALA A 530 -13.16 23.30 13.59
C ALA A 530 -12.88 22.04 14.42
N GLY A 531 -12.65 20.89 13.78
CA GLY A 531 -12.30 19.65 14.49
C GLY A 531 -10.96 19.70 15.24
N CYS A 532 -10.01 20.53 14.78
CA CYS A 532 -8.79 20.84 15.54
C CYS A 532 -9.11 21.68 16.80
N ALA A 533 -9.98 22.69 16.70
CA ALA A 533 -10.39 23.50 17.83
C ALA A 533 -11.09 22.67 18.92
N ASP A 534 -11.89 21.68 18.57
CA ASP A 534 -12.50 20.71 19.50
C ASP A 534 -11.48 19.88 20.27
N LYS A 535 -10.25 19.80 19.76
CA LYS A 535 -9.09 19.13 20.38
C LYS A 535 -8.10 20.12 21.02
N GLY A 536 -8.49 21.39 21.20
CA GLY A 536 -7.64 22.43 21.78
C GLY A 536 -6.51 22.92 20.85
N VAL A 537 -6.60 22.66 19.55
CA VAL A 537 -5.60 23.10 18.56
C VAL A 537 -6.17 24.24 17.72
N THR A 538 -5.51 25.39 17.76
CA THR A 538 -5.89 26.57 16.99
C THR A 538 -5.12 26.63 15.67
N LEU A 539 -5.84 26.70 14.56
CA LEU A 539 -5.31 26.93 13.22
C LEU A 539 -5.75 28.31 12.69
N PRO A 540 -4.98 28.95 11.78
CA PRO A 540 -5.34 30.22 11.18
C PRO A 540 -6.63 30.11 10.38
N PRO A 541 -7.36 31.23 10.14
CA PRO A 541 -8.48 31.25 9.19
C PRO A 541 -8.04 30.90 7.78
N PHE A 542 -8.98 30.47 6.93
CA PHE A 542 -8.68 30.00 5.57
C PHE A 542 -7.87 30.99 4.73
N ASP A 543 -8.22 32.29 4.75
CA ASP A 543 -7.54 33.28 3.90
C ASP A 543 -6.08 33.49 4.31
N GLU A 544 -5.76 33.45 5.60
CA GLU A 544 -4.41 33.50 6.13
C GLU A 544 -3.63 32.22 5.78
N PHE A 545 -4.23 31.05 6.00
CA PHE A 545 -3.65 29.75 5.62
C PHE A 545 -3.34 29.71 4.11
N TRP A 546 -4.31 30.13 3.29
CA TRP A 546 -4.16 30.12 1.85
C TRP A 546 -3.04 31.03 1.38
N ALA A 547 -2.97 32.25 1.90
CA ALA A 547 -1.92 33.22 1.57
C ALA A 547 -0.53 32.73 2.02
N ARG A 548 -0.44 32.06 3.19
CA ARG A 548 0.82 31.51 3.73
C ARG A 548 1.28 30.26 3.01
N GLY A 549 0.36 29.49 2.40
CA GLY A 549 0.63 28.24 1.71
C GLY A 549 0.63 26.99 2.59
N HIS A 550 0.65 27.14 3.91
CA HIS A 550 0.58 26.02 4.87
C HIS A 550 0.16 26.48 6.26
N ALA A 551 -0.28 25.52 7.06
CA ALA A 551 -0.41 25.67 8.51
C ALA A 551 0.27 24.50 9.22
N GLU A 552 0.85 24.79 10.40
CA GLU A 552 1.55 23.81 11.23
C GLU A 552 0.69 23.44 12.45
N LEU A 553 0.59 22.15 12.72
CA LEU A 553 0.00 21.60 13.92
C LEU A 553 1.04 21.64 15.05
N PRO A 554 0.68 22.07 16.27
CA PRO A 554 1.61 22.06 17.39
C PRO A 554 2.03 20.62 17.74
N PRO A 555 3.22 20.44 18.34
CA PRO A 555 3.66 19.13 18.79
C PRO A 555 2.68 18.55 19.83
N PRO A 556 2.63 17.21 20.00
CA PRO A 556 1.81 16.58 21.03
C PRO A 556 2.31 16.99 22.44
N GLU A 557 1.40 16.98 23.43
CA GLU A 557 1.72 17.33 24.82
C GLU A 557 2.45 16.22 25.56
N SER A 558 2.28 14.97 25.12
CA SER A 558 2.87 13.77 25.71
C SER A 558 3.27 12.78 24.63
N GLN A 559 4.17 11.87 25.00
CA GLN A 559 4.51 10.72 24.17
C GLN A 559 3.29 9.80 24.02
N TYR A 560 3.16 9.18 22.85
CA TYR A 560 2.14 8.18 22.62
C TYR A 560 2.71 6.77 22.78
N VAL A 561 2.08 5.96 23.62
CA VAL A 561 2.39 4.54 23.81
C VAL A 561 1.17 3.71 23.41
N LEU A 562 1.36 2.83 22.43
CA LEU A 562 0.29 1.95 21.96
C LEU A 562 -0.22 1.03 23.08
N PHE A 563 -1.53 1.08 23.36
CA PHE A 563 -2.19 0.30 24.42
C PHE A 563 -1.75 0.58 25.86
N GLU A 564 -1.18 1.74 26.17
CA GLU A 564 -0.78 2.09 27.54
C GLU A 564 -1.97 2.07 28.53
N ALA A 565 -3.09 2.69 28.17
CA ALA A 565 -4.28 2.72 29.01
C ALA A 565 -4.86 1.32 29.25
N PHE A 566 -4.93 0.49 28.19
CA PHE A 566 -5.33 -0.92 28.30
C PHE A 566 -4.40 -1.71 29.22
N ARG A 567 -3.08 -1.53 29.12
CA ARG A 567 -2.13 -2.21 30.01
C ARG A 567 -2.31 -1.82 31.46
N ARG A 568 -2.53 -0.53 31.72
CA ARG A 568 -2.71 -0.01 33.08
C ARG A 568 -3.97 -0.55 33.74
N ASP A 569 -5.07 -0.60 33.01
CA ASP A 569 -6.37 -1.12 33.49
C ASP A 569 -7.19 -1.65 32.32
N PRO A 570 -7.08 -2.96 32.02
CA PRO A 570 -7.83 -3.57 30.92
C PRO A 570 -9.35 -3.58 31.15
N SER A 571 -9.80 -3.45 32.39
CA SER A 571 -11.24 -3.41 32.71
C SER A 571 -11.83 -2.02 32.43
N ALA A 572 -11.10 -0.96 32.72
CA ALA A 572 -11.51 0.41 32.42
C ALA A 572 -11.32 0.79 30.95
N HIS A 573 -10.37 0.15 30.27
CA HIS A 573 -10.00 0.43 28.88
C HIS A 573 -9.98 -0.86 28.02
N PRO A 574 -11.07 -1.61 27.94
CA PRO A 574 -11.10 -2.88 27.21
C PRO A 574 -10.87 -2.67 25.70
N LEU A 575 -10.27 -3.65 25.04
CA LEU A 575 -10.20 -3.69 23.59
C LEU A 575 -11.59 -3.97 22.98
N ARG A 576 -11.77 -3.65 21.69
CA ARG A 576 -13.04 -3.90 20.98
C ARG A 576 -13.12 -5.32 20.43
N THR A 577 -12.46 -6.27 21.07
CA THR A 577 -12.59 -7.70 20.81
C THR A 577 -13.76 -8.28 21.63
N PRO A 578 -14.30 -9.47 21.32
CA PRO A 578 -15.35 -10.10 22.11
C PRO A 578 -15.00 -10.28 23.59
N SER A 579 -13.73 -10.59 23.90
CA SER A 579 -13.23 -10.76 25.25
C SER A 579 -12.87 -9.45 25.96
N GLY A 580 -12.79 -8.33 25.25
CA GLY A 580 -12.21 -7.09 25.76
C GLY A 580 -10.68 -7.14 25.89
N LYS A 581 -10.03 -8.24 25.48
CA LYS A 581 -8.60 -8.53 25.63
C LYS A 581 -7.94 -8.84 24.28
N ILE A 582 -6.63 -9.06 24.28
CA ILE A 582 -5.87 -9.55 23.11
C ILE A 582 -6.23 -11.02 22.90
N GLU A 583 -6.66 -11.39 21.70
CA GLU A 583 -7.06 -12.74 21.35
C GLU A 583 -5.88 -13.51 20.73
N LEU A 584 -5.12 -14.25 21.54
CA LEU A 584 -4.07 -15.16 21.07
C LEU A 584 -4.68 -16.40 20.40
N HIS A 585 -5.91 -16.75 20.78
CA HIS A 585 -6.81 -17.60 20.04
C HIS A 585 -8.16 -16.89 19.92
N SER A 586 -8.59 -16.61 18.70
CA SER A 586 -9.88 -15.96 18.43
C SER A 586 -10.94 -17.02 18.11
N GLN A 587 -11.94 -17.10 18.97
CA GLN A 587 -13.09 -18.00 18.76
C GLN A 587 -13.90 -17.62 17.52
N VAL A 588 -13.92 -16.33 17.17
CA VAL A 588 -14.61 -15.84 15.98
C VAL A 588 -13.93 -16.35 14.72
N VAL A 589 -12.61 -16.16 14.60
CA VAL A 589 -11.85 -16.66 13.44
C VAL A 589 -11.88 -18.17 13.36
N ALA A 590 -11.71 -18.87 14.48
CA ALA A 590 -11.85 -20.33 14.56
C ALA A 590 -13.21 -20.82 14.07
N GLY A 591 -14.28 -20.09 14.43
CA GLY A 591 -15.67 -20.40 14.04
C GLY A 591 -15.93 -20.27 12.54
N PHE A 592 -15.10 -19.55 11.77
CA PHE A 592 -15.21 -19.49 10.30
C PHE A 592 -14.80 -20.81 9.62
N GLY A 593 -14.03 -21.66 10.29
CA GLY A 593 -13.60 -22.96 9.76
C GLY A 593 -12.59 -22.85 8.62
N TYR A 594 -11.84 -21.77 8.52
CA TYR A 594 -10.88 -21.54 7.46
C TYR A 594 -9.55 -22.24 7.75
N ALA A 595 -9.22 -23.28 6.97
CA ALA A 595 -7.94 -23.99 7.09
C ALA A 595 -6.72 -23.11 6.74
N ASP A 596 -6.91 -22.07 5.92
CA ASP A 596 -5.88 -21.10 5.51
C ASP A 596 -5.76 -19.89 6.44
N CYS A 597 -6.64 -19.78 7.46
CA CYS A 597 -6.53 -18.83 8.57
C CYS A 597 -7.25 -19.39 9.81
N PRO A 598 -6.65 -20.31 10.56
CA PRO A 598 -7.25 -20.89 11.76
C PRO A 598 -7.27 -19.88 12.93
N GLY A 599 -7.82 -20.30 14.07
CA GLY A 599 -8.12 -19.43 15.19
C GLY A 599 -6.95 -18.87 15.99
N HIS A 600 -5.71 -19.18 15.67
CA HIS A 600 -4.50 -18.70 16.33
C HIS A 600 -3.32 -18.61 15.34
N PRO A 601 -2.18 -17.96 15.69
CA PRO A 601 -1.01 -17.93 14.82
C PRO A 601 -0.49 -19.35 14.53
N VAL A 602 -0.36 -19.67 13.23
CA VAL A 602 0.21 -20.93 12.73
C VAL A 602 1.14 -20.63 11.55
N TRP A 603 2.11 -21.51 11.31
CA TRP A 603 2.83 -21.47 10.04
C TRP A 603 2.18 -22.43 9.05
N LEU A 604 1.77 -21.87 7.92
CA LEU A 604 1.21 -22.61 6.79
C LEU A 604 2.18 -22.44 5.62
N ALA A 605 2.59 -23.56 5.02
CA ALA A 605 3.50 -23.53 3.88
C ALA A 605 2.80 -22.87 2.67
N PRO A 606 3.34 -21.78 2.12
CA PRO A 606 2.81 -21.21 0.89
C PRO A 606 2.94 -22.19 -0.29
N SER A 607 2.10 -22.02 -1.30
CA SER A 607 2.18 -22.84 -2.52
C SER A 607 3.49 -22.64 -3.30
N GLU A 608 4.05 -21.42 -3.23
CA GLU A 608 5.31 -21.04 -3.87
C GLU A 608 6.25 -20.44 -2.81
N TRP A 609 7.26 -21.18 -2.42
CA TRP A 609 8.36 -20.76 -1.54
C TRP A 609 9.55 -21.70 -1.74
N LEU A 610 10.73 -21.35 -1.24
CA LEU A 610 11.99 -22.10 -1.48
C LEU A 610 11.99 -23.54 -0.95
N GLY A 611 11.05 -23.92 -0.10
CA GLY A 611 10.85 -25.31 0.38
C GLY A 611 9.69 -26.04 -0.28
N ALA A 612 8.98 -25.42 -1.21
CA ALA A 612 7.87 -26.06 -1.94
C ALA A 612 8.40 -26.93 -3.08
N LYS A 613 7.62 -27.96 -3.48
CA LYS A 613 7.93 -28.79 -4.67
C LYS A 613 8.04 -27.93 -5.94
N ALA A 614 7.33 -26.82 -6.03
CA ALA A 614 7.43 -25.88 -7.15
C ALA A 614 8.84 -25.29 -7.33
N ALA A 615 9.66 -25.25 -6.27
CA ALA A 615 11.04 -24.78 -6.34
C ALA A 615 11.96 -25.71 -7.15
N ASP A 616 11.61 -26.97 -7.36
CA ASP A 616 12.34 -27.88 -8.26
C ASP A 616 12.33 -27.36 -9.72
N GLN A 617 11.26 -26.69 -10.12
CA GLN A 617 11.09 -26.11 -11.47
C GLN A 617 11.42 -24.60 -11.49
N TRP A 618 11.06 -23.87 -10.45
CA TRP A 618 11.21 -22.43 -10.33
C TRP A 618 12.07 -22.11 -9.09
N PRO A 619 13.40 -22.21 -9.18
CA PRO A 619 14.29 -22.27 -7.99
C PRO A 619 14.59 -20.93 -7.33
N LEU A 620 14.07 -19.82 -7.85
CA LEU A 620 14.34 -18.49 -7.30
C LEU A 620 13.03 -17.86 -6.78
N HIS A 621 13.08 -17.38 -5.54
CA HIS A 621 11.95 -16.63 -4.97
C HIS A 621 12.00 -15.17 -5.40
N LEU A 622 10.94 -14.71 -6.09
CA LEU A 622 10.81 -13.33 -6.52
C LEU A 622 10.19 -12.46 -5.42
N LEU A 623 10.91 -11.47 -4.98
CA LEU A 623 10.40 -10.37 -4.16
C LEU A 623 10.13 -9.15 -5.02
N THR A 624 8.97 -8.51 -4.78
CA THR A 624 8.56 -7.28 -5.46
C THR A 624 8.56 -6.12 -4.47
N ASN A 625 9.56 -5.24 -4.55
CA ASN A 625 9.70 -4.12 -3.64
C ASN A 625 9.29 -2.79 -4.28
N GLN A 626 9.23 -1.72 -3.46
CA GLN A 626 9.03 -0.36 -3.99
C GLN A 626 10.36 0.22 -4.49
N PRO A 627 10.37 0.88 -5.66
CA PRO A 627 11.55 1.57 -6.15
C PRO A 627 11.86 2.83 -5.33
N ARG A 628 13.11 3.33 -5.45
CA ARG A 628 13.55 4.56 -4.76
C ARG A 628 13.10 5.83 -5.48
N HIS A 629 12.87 5.78 -6.79
CA HIS A 629 12.81 6.92 -7.70
C HIS A 629 11.44 7.13 -8.35
N ARG A 630 10.43 6.37 -7.90
CA ARG A 630 9.02 6.52 -8.31
C ARG A 630 8.09 5.97 -7.25
N LEU A 631 6.83 6.40 -7.27
CA LEU A 631 5.78 5.84 -6.43
C LEU A 631 4.89 4.94 -7.27
N HIS A 632 4.93 3.64 -7.02
CA HIS A 632 4.21 2.65 -7.83
C HIS A 632 4.57 2.81 -9.32
N SER A 633 3.58 3.03 -10.20
CA SER A 633 3.81 3.32 -11.61
C SER A 633 3.86 4.82 -11.95
N GLN A 634 3.69 5.70 -10.95
CA GLN A 634 3.85 7.13 -11.14
C GLN A 634 5.32 7.46 -11.35
N LEU A 635 5.61 8.36 -12.27
CA LEU A 635 6.96 8.80 -12.63
C LEU A 635 7.82 7.73 -13.34
N ASP A 636 7.28 6.57 -13.75
CA ASP A 636 8.08 5.57 -14.48
C ASP A 636 8.71 6.13 -15.78
N PRO A 637 8.01 6.98 -16.57
CA PRO A 637 8.62 7.61 -17.75
C PRO A 637 9.59 8.75 -17.45
N ALA A 638 9.71 9.22 -16.20
CA ALA A 638 10.59 10.33 -15.85
C ALA A 638 12.08 9.95 -15.94
N ALA A 639 12.95 10.93 -16.21
CA ALA A 639 14.39 10.74 -16.38
C ALA A 639 15.04 10.04 -15.17
N LEU A 640 14.64 10.42 -13.94
CA LEU A 640 15.13 9.80 -12.72
C LEU A 640 14.83 8.28 -12.68
N SER A 641 13.65 7.86 -13.12
CA SER A 641 13.28 6.45 -13.18
C SER A 641 14.01 5.74 -14.33
N ARG A 642 14.08 6.37 -15.51
CA ARG A 642 14.79 5.80 -16.68
C ARG A 642 16.29 5.60 -16.42
N ALA A 643 16.92 6.50 -15.67
CA ALA A 643 18.34 6.38 -15.30
C ALA A 643 18.66 5.13 -14.46
N GLY A 644 17.68 4.60 -13.75
CA GLY A 644 17.83 3.36 -12.97
C GLY A 644 17.61 2.08 -13.79
N LYS A 645 17.15 2.16 -15.05
CA LYS A 645 16.90 0.99 -15.90
C LYS A 645 18.19 0.49 -16.55
N ILE A 646 18.28 -0.83 -16.72
CA ILE A 646 19.40 -1.49 -17.38
C ILE A 646 18.90 -2.01 -18.73
N GLN A 647 19.54 -1.61 -19.83
CA GLN A 647 19.11 -1.94 -21.21
C GLN A 647 17.62 -1.68 -21.47
N GLY A 648 17.07 -0.59 -20.88
CA GLY A 648 15.67 -0.21 -21.02
C GLY A 648 14.67 -0.97 -20.15
N CYS A 649 15.11 -2.00 -19.42
CA CYS A 649 14.28 -2.85 -18.56
C CYS A 649 14.46 -2.51 -17.07
N GLU A 650 13.47 -2.88 -16.25
CA GLU A 650 13.58 -2.81 -14.80
C GLU A 650 14.71 -3.70 -14.28
N PRO A 651 15.53 -3.23 -13.32
CA PRO A 651 16.59 -4.05 -12.75
C PRO A 651 16.04 -5.25 -11.96
N ILE A 652 16.72 -6.40 -12.11
CA ILE A 652 16.59 -7.55 -11.21
C ILE A 652 17.88 -7.72 -10.42
N ALA A 653 17.79 -7.64 -9.09
CA ALA A 653 18.91 -7.95 -8.22
C ALA A 653 19.04 -9.46 -8.06
N MET A 654 20.24 -10.01 -8.21
CA MET A 654 20.56 -11.43 -8.08
C MET A 654 21.83 -11.63 -7.25
N HIS A 655 21.88 -12.70 -6.46
CA HIS A 655 23.12 -13.10 -5.80
C HIS A 655 24.15 -13.57 -6.86
N PRO A 656 25.45 -13.24 -6.74
CA PRO A 656 26.49 -13.65 -7.71
C PRO A 656 26.54 -15.15 -7.97
N ASP A 657 26.33 -15.99 -6.96
CA ASP A 657 26.34 -17.46 -7.12
C ASP A 657 25.17 -17.95 -7.96
N ASP A 658 23.98 -17.37 -7.78
CA ASP A 658 22.78 -17.68 -8.59
C ASP A 658 22.95 -17.27 -10.05
N ALA A 659 23.59 -16.11 -10.28
CA ALA A 659 23.92 -15.61 -11.60
C ALA A 659 24.98 -16.47 -12.29
N ALA A 660 26.08 -16.82 -11.58
CA ALA A 660 27.15 -17.65 -12.11
C ALA A 660 26.65 -19.05 -12.53
N ALA A 661 25.76 -19.67 -11.72
CA ALA A 661 25.15 -20.96 -12.04
C ALA A 661 24.32 -20.92 -13.35
N ARG A 662 23.94 -19.74 -13.83
CA ARG A 662 23.15 -19.48 -15.05
C ARG A 662 23.98 -18.82 -16.16
N GLN A 663 25.29 -18.64 -15.96
CA GLN A 663 26.19 -17.92 -16.86
C GLN A 663 25.75 -16.48 -17.16
N ILE A 664 25.13 -15.84 -16.17
CA ILE A 664 24.64 -14.46 -16.22
C ILE A 664 25.68 -13.53 -15.58
N ARG A 665 25.86 -12.35 -16.16
CA ARG A 665 26.79 -11.31 -15.70
C ARG A 665 26.03 -10.05 -15.30
N ASP A 666 26.69 -9.20 -14.53
CA ASP A 666 26.17 -7.86 -14.21
C ASP A 666 25.92 -7.05 -15.49
N GLY A 667 24.76 -6.43 -15.57
CA GLY A 667 24.33 -5.67 -16.75
C GLY A 667 23.72 -6.48 -17.90
N ASP A 668 23.72 -7.82 -17.84
CA ASP A 668 23.06 -8.65 -18.85
C ASP A 668 21.55 -8.43 -18.86
N ARG A 669 20.94 -8.49 -20.05
CA ARG A 669 19.49 -8.60 -20.18
C ARG A 669 19.09 -10.06 -20.03
N VAL A 670 18.04 -10.30 -19.23
CA VAL A 670 17.54 -11.62 -18.90
C VAL A 670 16.03 -11.71 -19.09
N ARG A 671 15.56 -12.93 -19.32
CA ARG A 671 14.16 -13.32 -19.25
C ARG A 671 13.89 -13.94 -17.89
N VAL A 672 12.95 -13.36 -17.16
CA VAL A 672 12.44 -13.87 -15.88
C VAL A 672 11.08 -14.49 -16.15
N PHE A 673 10.83 -15.73 -15.74
CA PHE A 673 9.62 -16.43 -16.13
C PHE A 673 9.17 -17.51 -15.16
N ASN A 674 7.90 -17.86 -15.26
CA ASN A 674 7.27 -19.02 -14.62
C ASN A 674 6.02 -19.46 -15.43
N GLY A 675 5.16 -20.30 -14.87
CA GLY A 675 3.97 -20.80 -15.55
C GLY A 675 2.90 -19.75 -15.91
N ARG A 676 3.00 -18.50 -15.39
CA ARG A 676 2.06 -17.40 -15.67
C ARG A 676 2.48 -16.50 -16.82
N GLY A 677 3.77 -16.43 -17.09
CA GLY A 677 4.31 -15.59 -18.16
C GLY A 677 5.79 -15.30 -17.99
N ALA A 678 6.25 -14.24 -18.65
CA ALA A 678 7.65 -13.81 -18.62
C ALA A 678 7.75 -12.27 -18.58
N CYS A 679 8.87 -11.76 -18.09
CA CYS A 679 9.26 -10.37 -18.32
C CYS A 679 10.76 -10.25 -18.58
N LEU A 680 11.16 -9.19 -19.30
CA LEU A 680 12.57 -8.83 -19.48
C LEU A 680 13.05 -8.01 -18.29
N ALA A 681 14.30 -8.22 -17.87
CA ALA A 681 14.94 -7.45 -16.81
C ALA A 681 16.43 -7.24 -17.10
N GLY A 682 17.02 -6.21 -16.50
CA GLY A 682 18.46 -6.00 -16.52
C GLY A 682 19.09 -6.45 -15.21
N VAL A 683 20.14 -7.27 -15.27
CA VAL A 683 20.74 -7.85 -14.07
C VAL A 683 21.61 -6.85 -13.31
N LYS A 684 21.43 -6.82 -11.99
CA LYS A 684 22.31 -6.17 -11.03
C LYS A 684 22.75 -7.20 -10.00
N LEU A 685 24.06 -7.49 -9.94
CA LEU A 685 24.59 -8.40 -8.92
C LEU A 685 24.60 -7.73 -7.54
N ASP A 686 24.16 -8.47 -6.52
CA ASP A 686 24.08 -8.00 -5.13
C ASP A 686 24.50 -9.10 -4.15
N THR A 687 25.66 -8.94 -3.53
CA THR A 687 26.18 -9.84 -2.47
C THR A 687 25.44 -9.70 -1.14
N GLY A 688 24.62 -8.66 -0.99
CA GLY A 688 23.73 -8.45 0.16
C GLY A 688 22.39 -9.16 0.05
N LEU A 689 22.17 -9.92 -1.00
CA LEU A 689 20.96 -10.71 -1.21
C LEU A 689 21.19 -12.17 -0.82
N MET A 690 20.22 -12.79 -0.18
CA MET A 690 20.26 -14.22 0.13
C MET A 690 20.26 -15.05 -1.16
N PRO A 691 21.14 -16.09 -1.32
CA PRO A 691 21.05 -17.03 -2.44
C PRO A 691 19.65 -17.66 -2.56
N GLY A 692 19.20 -17.88 -3.80
CA GLY A 692 17.85 -18.37 -4.10
C GLY A 692 16.76 -17.29 -4.11
N VAL A 693 17.13 -16.02 -3.91
CA VAL A 693 16.19 -14.89 -3.93
C VAL A 693 16.57 -13.91 -5.03
N VAL A 694 15.57 -13.37 -5.71
CA VAL A 694 15.73 -12.27 -6.67
C VAL A 694 14.74 -11.14 -6.32
N VAL A 695 15.15 -9.91 -6.59
CA VAL A 695 14.34 -8.72 -6.26
C VAL A 695 14.14 -7.86 -7.51
N MET A 696 12.88 -7.59 -7.85
CA MET A 696 12.50 -6.64 -8.90
C MET A 696 11.55 -5.59 -8.33
N ALA A 697 11.82 -4.32 -8.61
CA ALA A 697 10.92 -3.26 -8.15
C ALA A 697 9.61 -3.23 -8.96
N THR A 698 8.52 -2.93 -8.28
CA THR A 698 7.22 -2.71 -8.93
C THR A 698 7.18 -1.38 -9.68
N GLY A 699 6.22 -1.20 -10.59
CA GLY A 699 5.89 0.10 -11.17
C GLY A 699 6.36 0.35 -12.59
N ALA A 700 7.15 -0.56 -13.20
CA ALA A 700 7.39 -0.51 -14.63
C ALA A 700 6.06 -0.54 -15.40
N TRP A 701 5.90 0.37 -16.37
CA TRP A 701 4.70 0.39 -17.19
C TRP A 701 4.62 -0.88 -18.04
N SER A 702 3.47 -1.55 -17.97
CA SER A 702 3.24 -2.79 -18.71
C SER A 702 3.36 -2.54 -20.22
N ASP A 703 4.25 -3.30 -20.88
CA ASP A 703 4.49 -3.31 -22.32
C ASP A 703 4.51 -4.77 -22.83
N PRO A 704 3.31 -5.39 -22.96
CA PRO A 704 3.22 -6.79 -23.31
C PRO A 704 3.45 -7.07 -24.79
N ASP A 705 4.12 -8.20 -25.04
CA ASP A 705 4.24 -8.86 -26.34
C ASP A 705 3.85 -10.33 -26.14
N GLY A 706 2.61 -10.70 -26.45
CA GLY A 706 2.01 -11.96 -26.01
C GLY A 706 1.99 -12.05 -24.48
N ASP A 707 2.62 -13.07 -23.93
CA ASP A 707 2.74 -13.31 -22.48
C ASP A 707 4.05 -12.76 -21.87
N LEU A 708 4.88 -12.10 -22.68
CA LEU A 708 6.11 -11.45 -22.28
C LEU A 708 5.88 -9.96 -22.03
N ASP A 709 6.26 -9.45 -20.86
CA ASP A 709 6.35 -8.00 -20.62
C ASP A 709 7.77 -7.52 -20.91
N ARG A 710 7.92 -6.57 -21.84
CA ARG A 710 9.22 -6.08 -22.31
C ARG A 710 9.87 -5.04 -21.38
N HIS A 711 9.13 -4.47 -20.44
CA HIS A 711 9.59 -3.41 -19.56
C HIS A 711 10.00 -3.90 -18.16
N GLY A 712 9.62 -5.14 -17.80
CA GLY A 712 9.94 -5.73 -16.51
C GLY A 712 8.88 -5.48 -15.43
N ASN A 713 7.60 -5.59 -15.79
CA ASN A 713 6.52 -5.58 -14.80
C ASN A 713 6.49 -6.94 -14.05
N PRO A 714 6.93 -7.00 -12.78
CA PRO A 714 7.01 -8.26 -12.05
C PRO A 714 5.64 -8.89 -11.76
N ASN A 715 4.55 -8.13 -11.84
CA ASN A 715 3.21 -8.68 -11.65
C ASN A 715 2.72 -9.55 -12.81
N THR A 716 3.47 -9.66 -13.89
CA THR A 716 3.31 -10.73 -14.89
C THR A 716 3.59 -12.11 -14.29
N LEU A 717 4.40 -12.16 -13.21
CA LEU A 717 4.92 -13.38 -12.60
C LEU A 717 4.30 -13.72 -11.25
N THR A 718 3.59 -12.78 -10.61
CA THR A 718 3.00 -12.98 -9.27
C THR A 718 1.65 -13.71 -9.36
N ALA A 719 1.34 -14.52 -8.34
CA ALA A 719 0.09 -15.27 -8.31
C ALA A 719 -1.10 -14.40 -7.91
N ASP A 720 -2.19 -14.46 -8.69
CA ASP A 720 -3.45 -13.78 -8.38
C ASP A 720 -4.34 -14.63 -7.47
N ILE A 721 -3.85 -14.86 -6.26
CA ILE A 721 -4.54 -15.56 -5.17
C ILE A 721 -4.72 -14.65 -3.95
N GLY A 722 -5.74 -14.92 -3.13
CA GLY A 722 -5.94 -14.23 -1.87
C GLY A 722 -4.91 -14.66 -0.81
N THR A 723 -4.66 -13.78 0.19
CA THR A 723 -3.84 -14.14 1.35
C THR A 723 -4.45 -15.31 2.11
N SER A 724 -5.75 -15.25 2.35
CA SER A 724 -6.60 -16.31 2.89
C SER A 724 -8.07 -15.98 2.63
N ARG A 725 -8.99 -16.91 2.97
CA ARG A 725 -10.44 -16.62 2.95
C ARG A 725 -10.88 -15.58 3.98
N LEU A 726 -10.06 -15.29 4.98
CA LEU A 726 -10.36 -14.21 5.93
C LEU A 726 -10.26 -12.84 5.23
N ALA A 727 -9.16 -12.54 4.55
CA ALA A 727 -8.89 -11.18 4.08
C ALA A 727 -8.92 -11.01 2.56
N GLN A 728 -8.69 -12.07 1.77
CA GLN A 728 -8.60 -11.98 0.31
C GLN A 728 -7.64 -10.88 -0.18
N GLY A 729 -6.59 -10.58 0.62
CA GLY A 729 -5.57 -9.59 0.30
C GLY A 729 -4.66 -10.03 -0.86
N PRO A 730 -3.80 -9.15 -1.41
CA PRO A 730 -2.88 -9.51 -2.48
C PRO A 730 -1.72 -10.39 -2.00
N SER A 731 -1.29 -11.37 -2.82
CA SER A 731 -0.19 -12.31 -2.52
C SER A 731 1.07 -12.06 -3.36
N ALA A 732 1.37 -10.81 -3.70
CA ALA A 732 2.45 -10.42 -4.61
C ALA A 732 3.87 -10.82 -4.15
N GLN A 733 4.07 -11.18 -2.87
CA GLN A 733 5.35 -11.63 -2.34
C GLN A 733 5.50 -13.16 -2.30
N THR A 734 4.55 -13.89 -2.89
CA THR A 734 4.57 -15.36 -3.00
C THR A 734 4.67 -15.73 -4.46
N ALA A 735 5.89 -15.78 -5.00
CA ALA A 735 6.15 -16.15 -6.39
C ALA A 735 7.51 -16.81 -6.54
N LEU A 736 7.56 -17.92 -7.27
CA LEU A 736 8.78 -18.58 -7.71
C LEU A 736 9.00 -18.34 -9.21
N VAL A 737 10.26 -18.19 -9.61
CA VAL A 737 10.66 -17.89 -10.98
C VAL A 737 11.93 -18.63 -11.39
N GLN A 738 12.18 -18.68 -12.70
CA GLN A 738 13.46 -19.00 -13.31
C GLN A 738 13.98 -17.75 -14.03
N VAL A 739 15.29 -17.62 -14.13
CA VAL A 739 15.99 -16.56 -14.84
C VAL A 739 16.96 -17.17 -15.83
N GLU A 740 16.93 -16.72 -17.08
CA GLU A 740 17.84 -17.12 -18.14
C GLU A 740 18.31 -15.90 -18.96
N ARG A 741 19.43 -16.02 -19.66
CA ARG A 741 19.88 -14.93 -20.55
C ARG A 741 18.89 -14.72 -21.66
N ASP A 742 18.57 -13.46 -21.96
CA ASP A 742 17.86 -13.08 -23.17
C ASP A 742 18.87 -13.09 -24.33
N LEU A 743 18.70 -14.02 -25.28
CA LEU A 743 19.61 -14.29 -26.39
C LEU A 743 19.28 -13.45 -27.61
#